data_9ecfb0666ca57369ff8ed7b04305883c
#
_entry.id   9ecfb0666ca57369ff8ed7b04305883c
#
_cell.length_a   1.000
_cell.length_b   1.000
_cell.length_c   1.000
_cell.angle_alpha   90.00
_cell.angle_beta   90.00
_cell.angle_gamma   90.00
#
_symmetry.space_group_name_H-M   'P 1'
#
loop_
_entity.id
_entity.type
_entity.pdbx_description
1 polymer ?
#
loop_
_entity_poly.entity_id
_entity_poly.type
_entity_poly.pdbx_seq_one_letter_code
_entity_poly.pdbx_strand_id
1 'polypeptide(L)'
;MLERGADINATDRYGQGVLHGAARTWHPDVAKFLIERNADVNKADNYGVTPLHVAAAVNYPEMVDYLLDCNADIEAKTSGMMQTPVHYAAKYDAANALHCLLKHDANMKARDYKQRTPLQLATELDRSESARLLLQCHADAGVHDNTGQLCLTLMAANMPQLAYTALDQFIFKDRANRKQYFMLNLLIPQPSETANSRAKSLLEVIAEYRQLDLIMHPVVQKLIQIKWKRFGRRGVTIMLGLNILFILSWTILGLTSSLSYSEKLKYVLPRDWWKILLAVIAIGLTGYQLVEEFIEIHSSNVKFSFWKDWKSKEIMKDLNLCHPRWPEEESYLKKQLAGLDELHPHYFRDFWNLFDWMVYLLLFALIATHVVDLVTQSEFIHVAHIRLFAVTIIFLWLRLMKHVRAIRALGPFIVMLGKIIVDLLKFLFLYGEFYIPFACAFWIIFGGLVSNMTTLPQMMFTVFRITLVDDYRFDDMYVQDPVMAYFLCGMFLGVSSILCINLLIALLSDTFQRVYDNANANAAMQQASMVLYVEDHLGQKRKNTFKEYIHNSCAPLEIFFDDDLTMDQEDDLKKVTIQIKEDIDNLTKLLQMEEWEKAEYEQSPRSRLSRRFWGTSQSQSQDEDSEDGTTLNIAMHEEISNLQLKVSALYQQQENATEKFTSELQRTQDLLNEILKHIGAGTSGTHSSHKTQGDIQDPSHK
;
A
#
# COMPACT_ATOMS: atom_id res chain seq x y z
N MET A 1 44.42 -33.72 24.83
CA MET A 1 43.29 -34.30 25.60
C MET A 1 42.88 -35.65 24.99
N LEU A 2 42.70 -35.75 23.67
CA LEU A 2 42.36 -37.02 22.99
C LEU A 2 43.42 -38.11 23.22
N GLU A 3 44.70 -37.76 23.16
CA GLU A 3 45.81 -38.69 23.48
C GLU A 3 45.82 -39.20 24.95
N ARG A 4 45.08 -38.47 25.84
CA ARG A 4 44.88 -38.83 27.24
C ARG A 4 43.58 -39.57 27.51
N GLY A 5 42.90 -40.07 26.45
CA GLY A 5 41.66 -40.85 26.53
C GLY A 5 40.37 -40.02 26.68
N ALA A 6 40.37 -38.73 26.31
CA ALA A 6 39.13 -37.98 26.25
C ALA A 6 38.24 -38.51 25.13
N ASP A 7 36.95 -38.73 25.41
CA ASP A 7 35.95 -39.14 24.41
C ASP A 7 35.67 -37.98 23.44
N ILE A 8 35.91 -38.23 22.15
CA ILE A 8 35.66 -37.24 21.07
C ILE A 8 34.17 -36.93 20.87
N ASN A 9 33.31 -37.85 21.25
CA ASN A 9 31.86 -37.74 21.18
C ASN A 9 31.23 -37.29 22.50
N ALA A 10 32.04 -36.84 23.46
CA ALA A 10 31.55 -36.26 24.69
C ALA A 10 30.64 -35.04 24.43
N THR A 11 29.57 -34.93 25.18
CA THR A 11 28.55 -33.87 25.00
C THR A 11 28.47 -32.98 26.22
N ASP A 12 28.07 -31.73 25.98
CA ASP A 12 27.74 -30.77 27.05
C ASP A 12 26.37 -31.06 27.69
N ARG A 13 25.92 -30.19 28.60
CA ARG A 13 24.61 -30.30 29.26
C ARG A 13 23.42 -30.23 28.32
N TYR A 14 23.61 -29.73 27.10
CA TYR A 14 22.59 -29.65 26.05
C TYR A 14 22.69 -30.78 25.04
N GLY A 15 23.63 -31.70 25.21
CA GLY A 15 23.89 -32.79 24.27
C GLY A 15 24.76 -32.38 23.09
N GLN A 16 25.32 -31.16 23.05
CA GLN A 16 26.19 -30.70 21.98
C GLN A 16 27.60 -31.27 22.10
N GLY A 17 28.08 -31.91 21.04
CA GLY A 17 29.45 -32.38 20.94
C GLY A 17 30.40 -31.29 20.44
N VAL A 18 31.71 -31.63 20.41
CA VAL A 18 32.77 -30.70 19.98
C VAL A 18 32.59 -30.27 18.51
N LEU A 19 32.01 -31.11 17.66
CA LEU A 19 31.78 -30.83 16.26
C LEU A 19 30.71 -29.70 16.08
N HIS A 20 29.71 -29.62 16.96
CA HIS A 20 28.76 -28.47 16.99
C HIS A 20 29.50 -27.16 17.29
N GLY A 21 30.49 -27.22 18.19
CA GLY A 21 31.33 -26.07 18.51
C GLY A 21 32.18 -25.62 17.33
N ALA A 22 32.83 -26.56 16.63
CA ALA A 22 33.62 -26.29 15.44
C ALA A 22 32.75 -25.68 14.30
N ALA A 23 31.56 -26.23 14.09
CA ALA A 23 30.59 -25.69 13.12
C ALA A 23 30.14 -24.25 13.44
N ARG A 24 30.01 -23.91 14.72
CA ARG A 24 29.60 -22.56 15.17
C ARG A 24 30.71 -21.54 15.06
N THR A 25 31.97 -21.92 15.29
CA THR A 25 33.12 -20.99 15.40
C THR A 25 33.94 -20.87 14.12
N TRP A 26 33.45 -21.40 13.00
CA TRP A 26 34.07 -21.30 11.67
C TRP A 26 35.50 -21.90 11.58
N HIS A 27 35.69 -23.11 12.14
CA HIS A 27 36.96 -23.77 12.12
C HIS A 27 36.90 -25.10 11.30
N PRO A 28 37.00 -25.07 9.97
CA PRO A 28 36.94 -26.27 9.15
C PRO A 28 38.09 -27.23 9.43
N ASP A 29 39.30 -26.74 9.69
CA ASP A 29 40.45 -27.57 10.03
C ASP A 29 40.22 -28.35 11.33
N VAL A 30 39.53 -27.73 12.32
CA VAL A 30 39.15 -28.42 13.55
C VAL A 30 38.10 -29.48 13.28
N ALA A 31 37.10 -29.19 12.43
CA ALA A 31 36.10 -30.18 12.06
C ALA A 31 36.74 -31.36 11.31
N LYS A 32 37.67 -31.12 10.37
CA LYS A 32 38.43 -32.11 9.66
C LYS A 32 39.23 -33.01 10.63
N PHE A 33 39.97 -32.41 11.53
CA PHE A 33 40.71 -33.13 12.56
C PHE A 33 39.82 -34.02 13.45
N LEU A 34 38.61 -33.54 13.79
CA LEU A 34 37.67 -34.30 14.63
C LEU A 34 37.06 -35.48 13.86
N ILE A 35 36.65 -35.27 12.58
CA ILE A 35 36.04 -36.30 11.76
C ILE A 35 37.05 -37.41 11.39
N GLU A 36 38.31 -37.05 11.07
CA GLU A 36 39.39 -38.01 10.86
C GLU A 36 39.65 -38.92 12.08
N ARG A 37 39.21 -38.49 13.26
CA ARG A 37 39.28 -39.28 14.51
C ARG A 37 37.94 -39.87 14.94
N ASN A 38 37.04 -40.12 14.01
CA ASN A 38 35.74 -40.75 14.18
C ASN A 38 34.75 -39.93 15.06
N ALA A 39 34.78 -38.60 14.99
CA ALA A 39 33.68 -37.84 15.51
C ALA A 39 32.41 -38.11 14.68
N ASP A 40 31.29 -38.32 15.34
CA ASP A 40 30.02 -38.59 14.67
C ASP A 40 29.46 -37.29 14.03
N VAL A 41 29.43 -37.25 12.68
CA VAL A 41 28.98 -36.13 11.88
C VAL A 41 27.48 -35.87 12.06
N ASN A 42 26.70 -36.92 12.31
CA ASN A 42 25.25 -36.87 12.48
C ASN A 42 24.81 -36.81 13.95
N LYS A 43 25.73 -36.57 14.88
CA LYS A 43 25.40 -36.45 16.30
C LYS A 43 24.41 -35.33 16.51
N ALA A 44 23.21 -35.70 16.92
CA ALA A 44 22.17 -34.70 17.30
C ALA A 44 22.31 -34.34 18.79
N ASP A 45 22.03 -33.10 19.12
CA ASP A 45 21.90 -32.64 20.50
C ASP A 45 20.54 -33.03 21.11
N ASN A 46 20.23 -32.60 22.35
CA ASN A 46 18.96 -32.88 23.03
C ASN A 46 17.74 -32.30 22.32
N TYR A 47 17.94 -31.34 21.41
CA TYR A 47 16.91 -30.70 20.61
C TYR A 47 16.86 -31.23 19.16
N GLY A 48 17.67 -32.25 18.84
CA GLY A 48 17.78 -32.82 17.50
C GLY A 48 18.59 -31.96 16.54
N VAL A 49 19.32 -30.96 17.02
CA VAL A 49 20.17 -30.09 16.19
C VAL A 49 21.47 -30.83 15.88
N THR A 50 21.83 -31.00 14.62
CA THR A 50 23.11 -31.61 14.16
C THR A 50 24.13 -30.48 13.87
N PRO A 51 25.43 -30.82 13.74
CA PRO A 51 26.46 -29.87 13.29
C PRO A 51 26.11 -29.18 11.97
N LEU A 52 25.42 -29.86 11.05
CA LEU A 52 24.97 -29.30 9.77
C LEU A 52 23.92 -28.20 9.97
N HIS A 53 22.97 -28.35 10.91
CA HIS A 53 22.04 -27.28 11.26
C HIS A 53 22.78 -26.04 11.77
N VAL A 54 23.80 -26.21 12.59
CA VAL A 54 24.60 -25.11 13.16
C VAL A 54 25.38 -24.41 12.05
N ALA A 55 26.05 -25.15 11.17
CA ALA A 55 26.79 -24.57 10.03
C ALA A 55 25.87 -23.78 9.09
N ALA A 56 24.67 -24.33 8.82
CA ALA A 56 23.63 -23.68 8.01
C ALA A 56 23.14 -22.38 8.65
N ALA A 57 22.94 -22.35 9.97
CA ALA A 57 22.48 -21.15 10.69
C ALA A 57 23.52 -20.03 10.76
N VAL A 58 24.79 -20.38 10.82
CA VAL A 58 25.92 -19.42 10.95
C VAL A 58 26.37 -18.87 9.58
N ASN A 59 25.75 -19.32 8.47
CA ASN A 59 26.08 -18.95 7.10
C ASN A 59 27.51 -19.29 6.70
N TYR A 60 27.94 -20.53 6.97
CA TYR A 60 29.29 -20.96 6.66
C TYR A 60 29.29 -22.07 5.59
N PRO A 61 29.32 -21.71 4.28
CA PRO A 61 29.17 -22.63 3.18
C PRO A 61 30.27 -23.69 3.11
N GLU A 62 31.55 -23.35 3.38
CA GLU A 62 32.66 -24.33 3.32
C GLU A 62 32.50 -25.43 4.37
N MET A 63 31.97 -25.11 5.53
CA MET A 63 31.66 -26.10 6.56
C MET A 63 30.47 -26.97 6.15
N VAL A 64 29.45 -26.37 5.50
CA VAL A 64 28.28 -27.08 4.97
C VAL A 64 28.74 -28.09 3.92
N ASP A 65 29.54 -27.67 2.91
CA ASP A 65 30.10 -28.54 1.86
C ASP A 65 30.90 -29.66 2.51
N TYR A 66 31.83 -29.34 3.42
CA TYR A 66 32.67 -30.32 4.06
C TYR A 66 31.88 -31.37 4.87
N LEU A 67 30.87 -30.94 5.64
CA LEU A 67 30.01 -31.85 6.40
C LEU A 67 29.20 -32.79 5.47
N LEU A 68 28.69 -32.26 4.34
CA LEU A 68 27.96 -33.03 3.35
C LEU A 68 28.89 -34.04 2.64
N ASP A 69 30.12 -33.68 2.30
CA ASP A 69 31.15 -34.59 1.75
C ASP A 69 31.48 -35.72 2.75
N CYS A 70 31.32 -35.47 4.05
CA CYS A 70 31.49 -36.46 5.11
C CYS A 70 30.18 -37.22 5.43
N ASN A 71 29.20 -37.24 4.54
CA ASN A 71 27.90 -37.92 4.68
C ASN A 71 27.02 -37.39 5.84
N ALA A 72 27.00 -36.07 6.09
CA ALA A 72 26.00 -35.50 6.95
C ALA A 72 24.59 -35.65 6.34
N ASP A 73 23.61 -35.97 7.19
CA ASP A 73 22.20 -36.07 6.76
C ASP A 73 21.63 -34.68 6.47
N ILE A 74 21.44 -34.38 5.18
CA ILE A 74 20.92 -33.10 4.69
C ILE A 74 19.46 -32.88 5.07
N GLU A 75 18.69 -33.95 5.31
CA GLU A 75 17.27 -33.89 5.69
C GLU A 75 17.03 -34.19 7.18
N ALA A 76 18.10 -34.17 7.99
CA ALA A 76 17.99 -34.34 9.44
C ALA A 76 16.95 -33.34 10.02
N LYS A 77 16.10 -33.80 10.95
CA LYS A 77 15.04 -32.99 11.54
C LYS A 77 15.27 -32.76 13.00
N THR A 78 15.09 -31.52 13.45
CA THR A 78 15.14 -31.17 14.86
C THR A 78 13.96 -31.77 15.63
N SER A 79 14.18 -32.08 16.90
CA SER A 79 13.12 -32.56 17.82
C SER A 79 12.16 -31.39 18.13
N GLY A 80 10.87 -31.64 18.14
CA GLY A 80 9.84 -30.63 18.44
C GLY A 80 9.49 -29.73 17.28
N MET A 81 10.41 -28.94 16.71
CA MET A 81 10.13 -28.06 15.57
C MET A 81 10.16 -28.78 14.22
N MET A 82 10.77 -29.96 14.12
CA MET A 82 10.92 -30.72 12.87
C MET A 82 11.55 -29.93 11.70
N GLN A 83 12.45 -29.01 12.03
CA GLN A 83 13.14 -28.16 11.05
C GLN A 83 14.36 -28.89 10.47
N THR A 84 14.58 -28.77 9.18
CA THR A 84 15.78 -29.27 8.47
C THR A 84 16.87 -28.19 8.40
N PRO A 85 18.12 -28.50 8.02
CA PRO A 85 19.17 -27.52 7.81
C PRO A 85 18.77 -26.38 6.87
N VAL A 86 17.94 -26.65 5.84
CA VAL A 86 17.39 -25.61 4.94
C VAL A 86 16.47 -24.64 5.69
N HIS A 87 15.65 -25.13 6.63
CA HIS A 87 14.84 -24.27 7.47
C HIS A 87 15.70 -23.38 8.37
N TYR A 88 16.82 -23.93 8.91
CA TYR A 88 17.76 -23.15 9.71
C TYR A 88 18.45 -22.08 8.89
N ALA A 89 18.95 -22.40 7.69
CA ALA A 89 19.52 -21.41 6.80
C ALA A 89 18.52 -20.29 6.46
N ALA A 90 17.28 -20.65 6.14
CA ALA A 90 16.19 -19.70 5.87
C ALA A 90 15.80 -18.83 7.09
N LYS A 91 15.81 -19.42 8.29
CA LYS A 91 15.47 -18.76 9.56
C LYS A 91 16.48 -17.68 9.94
N TYR A 92 17.75 -17.92 9.70
CA TYR A 92 18.85 -17.03 10.10
C TYR A 92 19.38 -16.16 8.96
N ASP A 93 18.69 -16.14 7.81
CA ASP A 93 19.07 -15.40 6.59
C ASP A 93 20.47 -15.77 6.05
N ALA A 94 20.80 -17.04 6.15
CA ALA A 94 22.08 -17.58 5.75
C ALA A 94 22.08 -17.94 4.24
N ALA A 95 22.07 -16.92 3.38
CA ALA A 95 21.89 -17.10 1.93
C ALA A 95 22.98 -17.96 1.28
N ASN A 96 24.26 -17.82 1.68
CA ASN A 96 25.36 -18.61 1.11
C ASN A 96 25.27 -20.09 1.51
N ALA A 97 24.98 -20.36 2.79
CA ALA A 97 24.77 -21.73 3.26
C ALA A 97 23.51 -22.35 2.65
N LEU A 98 22.46 -21.55 2.46
CA LEU A 98 21.25 -21.96 1.77
C LEU A 98 21.52 -22.34 0.31
N HIS A 99 22.28 -21.53 -0.41
CA HIS A 99 22.68 -21.82 -1.78
C HIS A 99 23.49 -23.12 -1.87
N CYS A 100 24.42 -23.34 -0.94
CA CYS A 100 25.21 -24.56 -0.86
C CYS A 100 24.32 -25.79 -0.61
N LEU A 101 23.39 -25.74 0.37
CA LEU A 101 22.44 -26.81 0.64
C LEU A 101 21.58 -27.15 -0.60
N LEU A 102 21.09 -26.12 -1.31
CA LEU A 102 20.29 -26.31 -2.52
C LEU A 102 21.10 -26.89 -3.69
N LYS A 103 22.39 -26.60 -3.77
CA LYS A 103 23.30 -27.22 -4.76
C LYS A 103 23.48 -28.72 -4.52
N HIS A 104 23.35 -29.16 -3.26
CA HIS A 104 23.38 -30.58 -2.87
C HIS A 104 21.96 -31.20 -2.82
N ASP A 105 21.02 -30.69 -3.60
CA ASP A 105 19.64 -31.18 -3.76
C ASP A 105 18.80 -31.25 -2.46
N ALA A 106 19.04 -30.35 -1.50
CA ALA A 106 18.21 -30.24 -0.30
C ALA A 106 16.74 -29.98 -0.64
N ASN A 107 15.82 -30.57 0.09
CA ASN A 107 14.40 -30.50 -0.19
C ASN A 107 13.81 -29.15 0.23
N MET A 108 13.56 -28.25 -0.72
CA MET A 108 12.88 -26.96 -0.50
C MET A 108 11.41 -27.10 -0.08
N LYS A 109 10.79 -28.28 -0.28
CA LYS A 109 9.38 -28.56 0.07
C LYS A 109 9.25 -29.22 1.44
N ALA A 110 10.36 -29.39 2.18
CA ALA A 110 10.32 -29.91 3.53
C ALA A 110 9.39 -29.07 4.41
N ARG A 111 8.68 -29.70 5.33
CA ARG A 111 7.70 -29.04 6.20
C ARG A 111 8.08 -29.22 7.66
N ASP A 112 8.00 -28.12 8.42
CA ASP A 112 8.17 -28.12 9.87
C ASP A 112 6.89 -28.60 10.61
N TYR A 113 6.90 -28.52 11.95
CA TYR A 113 5.75 -28.94 12.76
C TYR A 113 4.47 -28.09 12.53
N LYS A 114 4.61 -26.85 12.05
CA LYS A 114 3.51 -25.98 11.62
C LYS A 114 3.13 -26.17 10.15
N GLN A 115 3.74 -27.15 9.48
CA GLN A 115 3.59 -27.38 8.03
C GLN A 115 4.09 -26.21 7.17
N ARG A 116 5.00 -25.37 7.71
CA ARG A 116 5.65 -24.30 6.95
C ARG A 116 6.80 -24.85 6.13
N THR A 117 6.97 -24.31 4.92
CA THR A 117 8.16 -24.51 4.10
C THR A 117 9.27 -23.55 4.53
N PRO A 118 10.56 -23.80 4.15
CA PRO A 118 11.65 -22.85 4.38
C PRO A 118 11.35 -21.43 3.87
N LEU A 119 10.71 -21.32 2.69
CA LEU A 119 10.27 -20.04 2.13
C LEU A 119 9.26 -19.33 3.05
N GLN A 120 8.27 -20.06 3.57
CA GLN A 120 7.27 -19.49 4.47
C GLN A 120 7.88 -19.06 5.80
N LEU A 121 8.83 -19.82 6.32
CA LEU A 121 9.56 -19.46 7.55
C LEU A 121 10.42 -18.19 7.34
N ALA A 122 11.13 -18.08 6.20
CA ALA A 122 11.88 -16.89 5.84
C ALA A 122 11.01 -15.65 5.75
N THR A 123 9.82 -15.79 5.14
CA THR A 123 8.87 -14.67 5.01
C THR A 123 8.23 -14.25 6.33
N GLU A 124 7.95 -15.19 7.25
CA GLU A 124 7.41 -14.89 8.57
C GLU A 124 8.42 -14.11 9.42
N LEU A 125 9.72 -14.43 9.28
CA LEU A 125 10.81 -13.80 10.03
C LEU A 125 11.46 -12.61 9.33
N ASP A 126 10.90 -12.16 8.19
CA ASP A 126 11.41 -11.03 7.39
C ASP A 126 12.86 -11.23 6.91
N ARG A 127 13.17 -12.44 6.38
CA ARG A 127 14.47 -12.84 5.86
C ARG A 127 14.51 -12.70 4.33
N SER A 128 14.80 -11.48 3.85
CA SER A 128 14.61 -11.10 2.45
C SER A 128 15.56 -11.80 1.48
N GLU A 129 16.84 -11.98 1.86
CA GLU A 129 17.82 -12.58 0.96
C GLU A 129 17.57 -14.08 0.79
N SER A 130 17.30 -14.80 1.88
CA SER A 130 16.93 -16.22 1.83
C SER A 130 15.61 -16.43 1.08
N ALA A 131 14.60 -15.57 1.29
CA ALA A 131 13.34 -15.65 0.55
C ALA A 131 13.53 -15.41 -0.95
N ARG A 132 14.37 -14.44 -1.33
CA ARG A 132 14.73 -14.15 -2.72
C ARG A 132 15.38 -15.35 -3.38
N LEU A 133 16.40 -15.93 -2.73
CA LEU A 133 17.10 -17.10 -3.26
C LEU A 133 16.15 -18.29 -3.44
N LEU A 134 15.31 -18.58 -2.47
CA LEU A 134 14.33 -19.67 -2.58
C LEU A 134 13.33 -19.44 -3.73
N LEU A 135 12.87 -18.21 -3.96
CA LEU A 135 12.01 -17.88 -5.10
C LEU A 135 12.75 -18.05 -6.44
N GLN A 136 14.01 -17.66 -6.53
CA GLN A 136 14.84 -17.85 -7.72
C GLN A 136 15.03 -19.36 -8.02
N CYS A 137 15.09 -20.20 -7.00
CA CYS A 137 15.12 -21.66 -7.13
C CYS A 137 13.71 -22.26 -7.32
N HIS A 138 12.69 -21.45 -7.64
CA HIS A 138 11.31 -21.88 -7.89
C HIS A 138 10.60 -22.54 -6.70
N ALA A 139 10.89 -22.12 -5.47
CA ALA A 139 10.10 -22.53 -4.32
C ALA A 139 8.66 -22.03 -4.45
N ASP A 140 7.70 -22.89 -4.12
CA ASP A 140 6.27 -22.62 -4.27
C ASP A 140 5.76 -21.62 -3.20
N ALA A 141 5.25 -20.47 -3.65
CA ALA A 141 4.63 -19.44 -2.80
C ALA A 141 3.15 -19.71 -2.49
N GLY A 142 2.54 -20.71 -3.15
CA GLY A 142 1.14 -21.12 -2.98
C GLY A 142 0.87 -22.06 -1.80
N VAL A 143 1.85 -22.28 -0.95
CA VAL A 143 1.75 -23.23 0.18
C VAL A 143 1.06 -22.58 1.38
N HIS A 144 0.17 -23.37 2.01
CA HIS A 144 -0.51 -23.02 3.26
C HIS A 144 0.13 -23.78 4.42
N ASP A 145 0.18 -23.13 5.59
CA ASP A 145 0.54 -23.77 6.85
C ASP A 145 -0.66 -24.49 7.49
N ASN A 146 -0.49 -25.04 8.69
CA ASN A 146 -1.56 -25.71 9.43
C ASN A 146 -2.64 -24.75 9.95
N THR A 147 -2.42 -23.43 9.89
CA THR A 147 -3.39 -22.39 10.25
C THR A 147 -4.20 -21.90 9.04
N GLY A 148 -3.83 -22.37 7.85
CA GLY A 148 -4.38 -21.92 6.57
C GLY A 148 -3.78 -20.59 6.07
N GLN A 149 -2.69 -20.12 6.69
CA GLN A 149 -1.98 -18.92 6.25
C GLN A 149 -1.18 -19.22 4.99
N LEU A 150 -1.42 -18.47 3.93
CA LEU A 150 -0.71 -18.57 2.67
C LEU A 150 0.67 -17.88 2.77
N CYS A 151 1.73 -18.50 2.25
CA CYS A 151 3.07 -17.92 2.19
C CYS A 151 3.06 -16.54 1.50
N LEU A 152 2.39 -16.44 0.35
CA LEU A 152 2.25 -15.19 -0.40
C LEU A 152 1.58 -14.06 0.42
N THR A 153 0.66 -14.39 1.34
CA THR A 153 0.02 -13.40 2.21
C THR A 153 1.01 -12.79 3.20
N LEU A 154 1.91 -13.62 3.75
CA LEU A 154 3.01 -13.15 4.62
C LEU A 154 4.01 -12.31 3.83
N MET A 155 4.34 -12.71 2.60
CA MET A 155 5.18 -11.91 1.72
C MET A 155 4.57 -10.55 1.42
N ALA A 156 3.28 -10.49 1.12
CA ALA A 156 2.59 -9.22 0.86
C ALA A 156 2.60 -8.28 2.07
N ALA A 157 2.64 -8.80 3.31
CA ALA A 157 2.74 -8.01 4.52
C ALA A 157 4.17 -7.49 4.76
N ASN A 158 5.18 -8.38 4.68
CA ASN A 158 6.55 -8.12 5.12
C ASN A 158 7.48 -7.71 3.96
N MET A 159 7.32 -8.33 2.77
CA MET A 159 8.22 -8.19 1.63
C MET A 159 7.45 -7.93 0.32
N PRO A 160 6.80 -6.77 0.14
CA PRO A 160 5.90 -6.54 -1.00
C PRO A 160 6.57 -6.66 -2.38
N GLN A 161 7.85 -6.33 -2.49
CA GLN A 161 8.59 -6.46 -3.75
C GLN A 161 8.75 -7.93 -4.16
N LEU A 162 9.13 -8.80 -3.22
CA LEU A 162 9.23 -10.23 -3.47
C LEU A 162 7.85 -10.88 -3.70
N ALA A 163 6.81 -10.38 -3.02
CA ALA A 163 5.44 -10.82 -3.25
C ALA A 163 4.98 -10.54 -4.69
N TYR A 164 5.41 -9.43 -5.29
CA TYR A 164 5.11 -9.12 -6.69
C TYR A 164 5.69 -10.19 -7.63
N THR A 165 6.96 -10.54 -7.46
CA THR A 165 7.63 -11.61 -8.23
C THR A 165 7.01 -12.98 -7.96
N ALA A 166 6.64 -13.25 -6.70
CA ALA A 166 6.00 -14.53 -6.33
C ALA A 166 4.59 -14.68 -6.95
N LEU A 167 3.87 -13.57 -7.19
CA LEU A 167 2.58 -13.57 -7.87
C LEU A 167 2.67 -14.04 -9.33
N ASP A 168 3.81 -13.89 -9.99
CA ASP A 168 4.02 -14.38 -11.36
C ASP A 168 3.94 -15.90 -11.45
N GLN A 169 4.22 -16.64 -10.37
CA GLN A 169 4.06 -18.11 -10.34
C GLN A 169 2.60 -18.56 -10.57
N PHE A 170 1.62 -17.68 -10.35
CA PHE A 170 0.20 -18.00 -10.51
C PHE A 170 -0.35 -17.65 -11.89
N ILE A 171 0.53 -17.24 -12.82
CA ILE A 171 0.19 -16.92 -14.21
C ILE A 171 0.99 -17.84 -15.14
N PHE A 172 0.29 -18.54 -15.99
CA PHE A 172 0.91 -19.26 -17.09
C PHE A 172 0.40 -18.71 -18.43
N LYS A 173 1.32 -18.28 -19.31
CA LYS A 173 1.01 -17.77 -20.64
C LYS A 173 1.33 -18.81 -21.70
N ASP A 174 0.31 -19.31 -22.38
CA ASP A 174 0.45 -20.15 -23.57
C ASP A 174 0.34 -19.27 -24.81
N ARG A 175 1.49 -18.89 -25.35
CA ARG A 175 1.56 -18.04 -26.56
C ARG A 175 1.10 -18.77 -27.82
N ALA A 176 1.26 -20.09 -27.87
CA ALA A 176 0.86 -20.87 -29.03
C ALA A 176 -0.65 -20.88 -29.23
N ASN A 177 -1.41 -20.99 -28.14
CA ASN A 177 -2.86 -21.02 -28.16
C ASN A 177 -3.49 -19.66 -27.83
N ARG A 178 -2.69 -18.61 -27.65
CA ARG A 178 -3.13 -17.26 -27.20
C ARG A 178 -3.99 -17.31 -25.94
N LYS A 179 -3.60 -18.14 -24.97
CA LYS A 179 -4.32 -18.34 -23.72
C LYS A 179 -3.45 -17.97 -22.53
N GLN A 180 -4.08 -17.37 -21.53
CA GLN A 180 -3.47 -17.08 -20.25
C GLN A 180 -4.28 -17.80 -19.17
N TYR A 181 -3.56 -18.53 -18.31
CA TYR A 181 -4.11 -19.30 -17.22
C TYR A 181 -3.79 -18.66 -15.89
N PHE A 182 -4.79 -18.50 -15.03
CA PHE A 182 -4.66 -17.96 -13.70
C PHE A 182 -5.01 -19.02 -12.65
N MET A 183 -4.06 -19.35 -11.76
CA MET A 183 -4.23 -20.34 -10.70
C MET A 183 -4.82 -19.68 -9.42
N LEU A 184 -6.08 -19.25 -9.47
CA LEU A 184 -6.71 -18.53 -8.36
C LEU A 184 -7.16 -19.42 -7.21
N ASN A 185 -7.29 -20.73 -7.44
CA ASN A 185 -7.62 -21.72 -6.44
C ASN A 185 -6.58 -21.83 -5.32
N LEU A 186 -5.30 -21.58 -5.64
CA LEU A 186 -4.21 -21.63 -4.67
C LEU A 186 -4.20 -20.42 -3.72
N LEU A 187 -4.85 -19.31 -4.11
CA LEU A 187 -4.91 -18.08 -3.30
C LEU A 187 -6.01 -18.11 -2.23
N ILE A 188 -6.91 -19.08 -2.29
CA ILE A 188 -8.06 -19.16 -1.38
C ILE A 188 -8.05 -20.55 -0.72
N PRO A 189 -8.05 -20.62 0.63
CA PRO A 189 -8.04 -21.91 1.34
C PRO A 189 -9.29 -22.74 1.01
N GLN A 190 -9.13 -24.06 0.99
CA GLN A 190 -10.22 -24.98 0.68
C GLN A 190 -11.39 -24.86 1.66
N PRO A 191 -12.63 -25.11 1.23
CA PRO A 191 -13.82 -25.00 2.10
C PRO A 191 -13.78 -25.92 3.32
N SER A 192 -13.14 -27.10 3.19
CA SER A 192 -12.98 -28.09 4.25
C SER A 192 -12.03 -27.66 5.37
N GLU A 193 -11.04 -26.82 5.05
CA GLU A 193 -10.02 -26.33 5.99
C GLU A 193 -10.48 -25.08 6.77
N THR A 194 -11.59 -24.46 6.33
CA THR A 194 -11.99 -23.13 6.80
C THR A 194 -12.73 -23.10 8.13
N ALA A 195 -13.13 -24.23 8.69
CA ALA A 195 -13.84 -24.23 9.98
C ALA A 195 -13.01 -23.64 11.14
N ASN A 196 -11.68 -23.69 11.05
CA ASN A 196 -10.75 -23.14 12.02
C ASN A 196 -9.72 -22.15 11.42
N SER A 197 -9.76 -21.86 10.11
CA SER A 197 -8.81 -20.95 9.47
C SER A 197 -9.08 -19.51 9.91
N ARG A 198 -8.10 -18.91 10.57
CA ARG A 198 -8.08 -17.52 11.05
C ARG A 198 -7.15 -16.65 10.21
N ALA A 199 -6.60 -17.26 9.18
CA ALA A 199 -5.68 -16.58 8.27
C ALA A 199 -6.38 -15.47 7.51
N LYS A 200 -5.75 -14.30 7.43
CA LYS A 200 -6.19 -13.21 6.57
C LYS A 200 -6.03 -13.62 5.11
N SER A 201 -6.97 -13.22 4.27
CA SER A 201 -6.84 -13.42 2.83
C SER A 201 -5.79 -12.49 2.23
N LEU A 202 -5.20 -12.87 1.10
CA LEU A 202 -4.22 -12.04 0.38
C LEU A 202 -4.78 -10.63 0.11
N LEU A 203 -6.03 -10.54 -0.33
CA LEU A 203 -6.67 -9.27 -0.65
C LEU A 203 -6.90 -8.40 0.59
N GLU A 204 -7.18 -8.99 1.76
CA GLU A 204 -7.28 -8.26 3.03
C GLU A 204 -5.95 -7.63 3.42
N VAL A 205 -4.85 -8.38 3.30
CA VAL A 205 -3.50 -7.89 3.63
C VAL A 205 -3.09 -6.78 2.68
N ILE A 206 -3.27 -6.95 1.37
CA ILE A 206 -2.98 -5.91 0.38
C ILE A 206 -3.78 -4.62 0.67
N ALA A 207 -5.06 -4.75 1.06
CA ALA A 207 -5.91 -3.60 1.37
C ALA A 207 -5.52 -2.94 2.71
N GLU A 208 -5.17 -3.71 3.74
CA GLU A 208 -4.76 -3.24 5.07
C GLU A 208 -3.44 -2.44 5.01
N TYR A 209 -2.45 -2.97 4.31
CA TYR A 209 -1.13 -2.33 4.14
C TYR A 209 -1.07 -1.33 2.97
N ARG A 210 -2.18 -1.17 2.22
CA ARG A 210 -2.29 -0.26 1.06
C ARG A 210 -1.18 -0.44 0.02
N GLN A 211 -0.87 -1.68 -0.33
CA GLN A 211 0.16 -2.03 -1.30
C GLN A 211 -0.34 -1.78 -2.73
N LEU A 212 -0.02 -0.59 -3.28
CA LEU A 212 -0.52 -0.14 -4.57
C LEU A 212 0.06 -0.96 -5.74
N ASP A 213 1.30 -1.39 -5.63
CA ASP A 213 1.97 -2.19 -6.67
C ASP A 213 1.35 -3.58 -6.77
N LEU A 214 1.16 -4.24 -5.62
CA LEU A 214 0.57 -5.58 -5.58
C LEU A 214 -0.89 -5.59 -6.06
N ILE A 215 -1.67 -4.54 -5.78
CA ILE A 215 -3.06 -4.49 -6.23
C ILE A 215 -3.18 -4.38 -7.74
N MET A 216 -2.17 -3.81 -8.41
CA MET A 216 -2.12 -3.70 -9.88
C MET A 216 -1.68 -4.98 -10.56
N HIS A 217 -1.13 -5.94 -9.82
CA HIS A 217 -0.72 -7.22 -10.40
C HIS A 217 -1.89 -7.95 -11.08
N PRO A 218 -1.72 -8.53 -12.30
CA PRO A 218 -2.81 -9.14 -13.08
C PRO A 218 -3.61 -10.20 -12.31
N VAL A 219 -2.96 -11.02 -11.47
CA VAL A 219 -3.61 -12.06 -10.64
C VAL A 219 -4.58 -11.42 -9.64
N VAL A 220 -4.13 -10.37 -8.93
CA VAL A 220 -4.93 -9.68 -7.93
C VAL A 220 -6.09 -8.94 -8.57
N GLN A 221 -5.83 -8.26 -9.70
CA GLN A 221 -6.88 -7.61 -10.50
C GLN A 221 -7.95 -8.61 -10.94
N LYS A 222 -7.53 -9.80 -11.36
CA LYS A 222 -8.46 -10.85 -11.79
C LYS A 222 -9.30 -11.38 -10.64
N LEU A 223 -8.68 -11.58 -9.48
CA LEU A 223 -9.39 -11.98 -8.26
C LEU A 223 -10.44 -10.93 -7.86
N ILE A 224 -10.09 -9.64 -7.90
CA ILE A 224 -11.02 -8.54 -7.63
C ILE A 224 -12.17 -8.54 -8.64
N GLN A 225 -11.89 -8.70 -9.95
CA GLN A 225 -12.91 -8.73 -11.00
C GLN A 225 -13.92 -9.87 -10.81
N ILE A 226 -13.45 -11.07 -10.43
CA ILE A 226 -14.33 -12.22 -10.20
C ILE A 226 -15.22 -11.97 -8.98
N LYS A 227 -14.63 -11.56 -7.85
CA LYS A 227 -15.38 -11.21 -6.63
C LYS A 227 -16.40 -10.11 -6.91
N TRP A 228 -16.00 -9.06 -7.67
CA TRP A 228 -16.88 -7.97 -8.06
C TRP A 228 -18.06 -8.44 -8.92
N LYS A 229 -17.82 -9.24 -9.96
CA LYS A 229 -18.87 -9.77 -10.83
C LYS A 229 -19.84 -10.70 -10.08
N ARG A 230 -19.34 -11.52 -9.16
CA ARG A 230 -20.13 -12.57 -8.50
C ARG A 230 -21.06 -12.02 -7.43
N PHE A 231 -20.57 -11.17 -6.55
CA PHE A 231 -21.36 -10.61 -5.44
C PHE A 231 -21.10 -9.11 -5.19
N GLY A 232 -19.90 -8.59 -5.44
CA GLY A 232 -19.52 -7.22 -5.10
C GLY A 232 -20.45 -6.18 -5.71
N ARG A 233 -20.68 -6.24 -7.03
CA ARG A 233 -21.53 -5.28 -7.74
C ARG A 233 -22.95 -5.23 -7.16
N ARG A 234 -23.57 -6.39 -6.93
CA ARG A 234 -24.95 -6.45 -6.40
C ARG A 234 -25.00 -5.93 -4.96
N GLY A 235 -24.04 -6.33 -4.11
CA GLY A 235 -23.97 -5.87 -2.73
C GLY A 235 -23.82 -4.36 -2.63
N VAL A 236 -22.86 -3.79 -3.36
CA VAL A 236 -22.62 -2.34 -3.38
C VAL A 236 -23.83 -1.57 -3.93
N THR A 237 -24.49 -2.07 -4.98
CA THR A 237 -25.69 -1.41 -5.53
C THR A 237 -26.85 -1.37 -4.53
N ILE A 238 -27.07 -2.46 -3.79
CA ILE A 238 -28.13 -2.53 -2.75
C ILE A 238 -27.79 -1.55 -1.61
N MET A 239 -26.55 -1.55 -1.12
CA MET A 239 -26.10 -0.66 -0.05
C MET A 239 -26.19 0.82 -0.45
N LEU A 240 -25.76 1.14 -1.68
CA LEU A 240 -25.86 2.50 -2.23
C LEU A 240 -27.32 2.92 -2.35
N GLY A 241 -28.21 2.05 -2.84
CA GLY A 241 -29.64 2.33 -2.97
C GLY A 241 -30.31 2.60 -1.62
N LEU A 242 -30.02 1.77 -0.59
CA LEU A 242 -30.52 1.98 0.77
C LEU A 242 -30.02 3.29 1.37
N ASN A 243 -28.76 3.65 1.12
CA ASN A 243 -28.17 4.89 1.63
C ASN A 243 -28.77 6.13 0.92
N ILE A 244 -28.97 6.05 -0.40
CA ILE A 244 -29.66 7.13 -1.14
C ILE A 244 -31.08 7.31 -0.63
N LEU A 245 -31.83 6.22 -0.41
CA LEU A 245 -33.19 6.27 0.14
C LEU A 245 -33.19 6.94 1.53
N PHE A 246 -32.23 6.58 2.38
CA PHE A 246 -32.04 7.17 3.70
C PHE A 246 -31.77 8.67 3.62
N ILE A 247 -30.82 9.12 2.79
CA ILE A 247 -30.50 10.55 2.63
C ILE A 247 -31.69 11.32 2.06
N LEU A 248 -32.35 10.80 1.03
CA LEU A 248 -33.52 11.45 0.42
C LEU A 248 -34.67 11.59 1.41
N SER A 249 -34.94 10.56 2.24
CA SER A 249 -36.03 10.63 3.24
C SER A 249 -35.78 11.78 4.24
N TRP A 250 -34.58 11.95 4.78
CA TRP A 250 -34.23 13.06 5.64
C TRP A 250 -34.23 14.39 4.90
N THR A 251 -33.74 14.45 3.67
CA THR A 251 -33.70 15.69 2.87
C THR A 251 -35.09 16.19 2.57
N ILE A 252 -36.02 15.31 2.17
CA ILE A 252 -37.42 15.72 1.91
C ILE A 252 -38.10 16.22 3.19
N LEU A 253 -37.85 15.53 4.32
CA LEU A 253 -38.36 16.03 5.62
C LEU A 253 -37.82 17.40 5.93
N GLY A 254 -36.55 17.68 5.74
CA GLY A 254 -35.91 18.97 5.95
C GLY A 254 -36.52 20.09 5.08
N LEU A 255 -36.66 19.81 3.78
CA LEU A 255 -37.26 20.77 2.84
C LEU A 255 -38.70 21.12 3.19
N THR A 256 -39.46 20.16 3.71
CA THR A 256 -40.85 20.39 4.08
C THR A 256 -41.02 21.06 5.45
N SER A 257 -39.99 21.03 6.32
CA SER A 257 -39.99 21.64 7.63
C SER A 257 -39.69 23.16 7.58
N SER A 258 -38.95 23.63 6.53
CA SER A 258 -38.44 25.03 6.47
C SER A 258 -39.46 26.07 6.10
N LEU A 259 -40.69 25.72 5.70
CA LEU A 259 -41.52 26.58 4.88
C LEU A 259 -42.53 27.45 5.59
N SER A 260 -42.68 27.49 6.86
CA SER A 260 -43.47 28.57 7.49
C SER A 260 -43.46 28.57 9.01
N TYR A 261 -42.90 29.65 9.56
CA TYR A 261 -43.01 29.98 10.98
C TYR A 261 -44.44 30.34 11.40
N SER A 262 -45.31 30.78 10.45
CA SER A 262 -46.67 31.21 10.73
C SER A 262 -47.68 30.09 10.96
N GLU A 263 -47.45 28.92 10.45
CA GLU A 263 -48.20 27.69 10.74
C GLU A 263 -47.43 26.86 11.78
N LYS A 264 -47.60 27.20 13.05
CA LYS A 264 -47.11 26.38 14.17
C LYS A 264 -47.52 24.95 13.93
N LEU A 265 -46.52 24.09 13.70
CA LEU A 265 -46.46 22.65 13.72
C LEU A 265 -47.74 21.90 14.12
N LYS A 266 -48.81 22.10 13.39
CA LYS A 266 -49.96 21.20 13.49
C LYS A 266 -49.89 20.29 12.31
N TYR A 267 -49.43 19.04 12.57
CA TYR A 267 -49.67 17.95 11.63
C TYR A 267 -51.20 17.82 11.45
N VAL A 268 -51.71 18.36 10.38
CA VAL A 268 -53.15 18.22 10.05
C VAL A 268 -53.29 16.87 9.34
N LEU A 269 -53.81 15.88 10.06
CA LEU A 269 -53.81 14.45 9.66
C LEU A 269 -54.31 14.17 8.25
N PRO A 270 -55.29 14.80 7.62
CA PRO A 270 -55.58 14.44 6.22
C PRO A 270 -54.57 15.02 5.21
N ARG A 271 -53.78 16.05 5.57
CA ARG A 271 -52.81 16.69 4.64
C ARG A 271 -51.40 16.22 4.81
N ASP A 272 -50.97 15.94 6.04
CA ASP A 272 -49.57 15.71 6.40
C ASP A 272 -49.23 14.24 6.74
N TRP A 273 -50.15 13.28 6.47
CA TRP A 273 -49.94 11.87 6.76
C TRP A 273 -48.67 11.31 6.13
N TRP A 274 -48.34 11.75 4.91
CA TRP A 274 -47.15 11.30 4.18
C TRP A 274 -45.84 11.81 4.86
N LYS A 275 -45.84 12.95 5.53
CA LYS A 275 -44.68 13.43 6.29
C LYS A 275 -44.41 12.52 7.49
N ILE A 276 -45.47 12.10 8.18
CA ILE A 276 -45.39 11.18 9.31
C ILE A 276 -44.88 9.83 8.83
N LEU A 277 -45.42 9.30 7.72
CA LEU A 277 -44.94 8.06 7.12
C LEU A 277 -43.46 8.14 6.73
N LEU A 278 -43.04 9.24 6.11
CA LEU A 278 -41.66 9.48 5.71
C LEU A 278 -40.73 9.60 6.93
N ALA A 279 -41.18 10.25 8.00
CA ALA A 279 -40.46 10.34 9.28
C ALA A 279 -40.25 8.94 9.91
N VAL A 280 -41.28 8.10 9.91
CA VAL A 280 -41.20 6.71 10.39
C VAL A 280 -40.20 5.91 9.55
N ILE A 281 -40.22 6.06 8.22
CA ILE A 281 -39.27 5.40 7.34
C ILE A 281 -37.83 5.92 7.62
N ALA A 282 -37.63 7.23 7.74
CA ALA A 282 -36.32 7.81 8.00
C ALA A 282 -35.73 7.37 9.36
N ILE A 283 -36.56 7.34 10.41
CA ILE A 283 -36.16 6.87 11.73
C ILE A 283 -35.88 5.34 11.69
N GLY A 284 -36.72 4.57 11.01
CA GLY A 284 -36.52 3.12 10.84
C GLY A 284 -35.22 2.80 10.12
N LEU A 285 -34.90 3.53 9.03
CA LEU A 285 -33.64 3.38 8.31
C LEU A 285 -32.44 3.82 9.16
N THR A 286 -32.59 4.89 9.96
CA THR A 286 -31.55 5.31 10.91
C THR A 286 -31.28 4.22 11.95
N GLY A 287 -32.33 3.64 12.51
CA GLY A 287 -32.21 2.52 13.46
C GLY A 287 -31.56 1.29 12.85
N TYR A 288 -31.93 0.95 11.62
CA TYR A 288 -31.29 -0.15 10.88
C TYR A 288 -29.80 0.05 10.69
N GLN A 289 -29.38 1.23 10.22
CA GLN A 289 -27.98 1.56 10.02
C GLN A 289 -27.18 1.60 11.34
N LEU A 290 -27.78 2.13 12.40
CA LEU A 290 -27.16 2.15 13.73
C LEU A 290 -26.92 0.71 14.24
N VAL A 291 -27.87 -0.19 14.05
CA VAL A 291 -27.74 -1.61 14.42
C VAL A 291 -26.62 -2.26 13.60
N GLU A 292 -26.50 -1.99 12.30
CA GLU A 292 -25.38 -2.48 11.46
C GLU A 292 -24.03 -2.03 12.01
N GLU A 293 -23.87 -0.75 12.38
CA GLU A 293 -22.64 -0.23 12.98
C GLU A 293 -22.28 -0.91 14.31
N PHE A 294 -23.28 -1.14 15.17
CA PHE A 294 -23.05 -1.86 16.43
C PHE A 294 -22.62 -3.31 16.18
N ILE A 295 -23.21 -3.99 15.21
CA ILE A 295 -22.80 -5.34 14.81
C ILE A 295 -21.37 -5.34 14.29
N GLU A 296 -20.99 -4.32 13.49
CA GLU A 296 -19.64 -4.18 12.95
C GLU A 296 -18.61 -3.98 14.07
N ILE A 297 -18.87 -3.08 15.04
CA ILE A 297 -18.01 -2.88 16.22
C ILE A 297 -17.87 -4.18 17.02
N HIS A 298 -18.99 -4.82 17.32
CA HIS A 298 -18.96 -6.06 18.11
C HIS A 298 -18.20 -7.17 17.39
N SER A 299 -18.45 -7.36 16.09
CA SER A 299 -17.76 -8.35 15.26
C SER A 299 -16.25 -8.05 15.18
N SER A 300 -15.86 -6.79 14.99
CA SER A 300 -14.45 -6.36 14.97
C SER A 300 -13.76 -6.67 16.29
N ASN A 301 -14.38 -6.33 17.41
CA ASN A 301 -13.82 -6.58 18.76
C ASN A 301 -13.69 -8.08 19.05
N VAL A 302 -14.71 -8.87 18.72
CA VAL A 302 -14.68 -10.33 18.92
C VAL A 302 -13.61 -11.00 18.05
N LYS A 303 -13.55 -10.63 16.75
CA LYS A 303 -12.51 -11.14 15.83
C LYS A 303 -11.11 -10.82 16.34
N PHE A 304 -10.90 -9.57 16.80
CA PHE A 304 -9.62 -9.11 17.33
C PHE A 304 -9.21 -9.84 18.62
N SER A 305 -10.12 -9.93 19.60
CA SER A 305 -9.85 -10.61 20.88
C SER A 305 -9.51 -12.10 20.66
N PHE A 306 -10.26 -12.75 19.78
CA PHE A 306 -10.04 -14.14 19.44
C PHE A 306 -8.70 -14.38 18.72
N TRP A 307 -8.34 -13.49 17.78
CA TRP A 307 -7.06 -13.52 17.09
C TRP A 307 -5.89 -13.30 18.05
N LYS A 308 -6.00 -12.32 18.96
CA LYS A 308 -4.98 -12.01 19.98
C LYS A 308 -4.73 -13.21 20.90
N ASP A 309 -5.80 -13.82 21.41
CA ASP A 309 -5.71 -14.98 22.29
C ASP A 309 -5.08 -16.20 21.57
N TRP A 310 -5.48 -16.42 20.33
CA TRP A 310 -4.89 -17.49 19.50
C TRP A 310 -3.40 -17.24 19.23
N LYS A 311 -3.01 -16.03 18.80
CA LYS A 311 -1.62 -15.70 18.49
C LYS A 311 -0.73 -15.75 19.74
N SER A 312 -1.24 -15.30 20.88
CA SER A 312 -0.53 -15.41 22.16
C SER A 312 -0.23 -16.88 22.54
N LYS A 313 -1.23 -17.76 22.40
CA LYS A 313 -1.05 -19.21 22.65
C LYS A 313 -0.05 -19.86 21.69
N GLU A 314 -0.05 -19.41 20.44
CA GLU A 314 0.89 -19.90 19.43
C GLU A 314 2.33 -19.48 19.76
N ILE A 315 2.55 -18.20 20.10
CA ILE A 315 3.88 -17.70 20.50
C ILE A 315 4.37 -18.41 21.77
N MET A 316 3.49 -18.67 22.75
CA MET A 316 3.86 -19.42 23.95
C MET A 316 4.32 -20.85 23.65
N LYS A 317 3.70 -21.53 22.67
CA LYS A 317 4.16 -22.85 22.23
C LYS A 317 5.54 -22.79 21.60
N ASP A 318 5.79 -21.80 20.73
CA ASP A 318 7.09 -21.62 20.10
C ASP A 318 8.18 -21.31 21.14
N LEU A 319 7.86 -20.50 22.16
CA LEU A 319 8.77 -20.14 23.23
C LEU A 319 9.23 -21.37 24.04
N ASN A 320 8.38 -22.37 24.21
CA ASN A 320 8.74 -23.63 24.87
C ASN A 320 9.62 -24.55 24.00
N LEU A 321 9.69 -24.30 22.70
CA LEU A 321 10.48 -25.08 21.73
C LEU A 321 11.81 -24.40 21.37
N CYS A 322 12.07 -23.19 21.86
CA CYS A 322 13.32 -22.46 21.59
C CYS A 322 14.54 -23.17 22.16
N HIS A 323 15.60 -23.16 21.39
CA HIS A 323 16.87 -23.73 21.82
C HIS A 323 17.63 -22.72 22.72
N PRO A 324 18.10 -23.11 23.93
CA PRO A 324 18.75 -22.19 24.89
C PRO A 324 20.05 -21.54 24.37
N ARG A 325 20.70 -22.13 23.38
CA ARG A 325 21.91 -21.56 22.75
C ARG A 325 21.64 -20.47 21.73
N TRP A 326 20.36 -20.17 21.43
CA TRP A 326 19.90 -19.12 20.52
C TRP A 326 18.98 -18.15 21.26
N PRO A 327 19.53 -17.33 22.22
CA PRO A 327 18.73 -16.45 23.06
C PRO A 327 18.02 -15.33 22.27
N GLU A 328 18.48 -15.06 21.05
CA GLU A 328 17.89 -14.06 20.15
C GLU A 328 16.46 -14.46 19.74
N GLU A 329 16.21 -15.74 19.51
CA GLU A 329 14.89 -16.26 19.18
C GLU A 329 13.90 -16.09 20.33
N GLU A 330 14.34 -16.44 21.54
CA GLU A 330 13.54 -16.27 22.75
C GLU A 330 13.22 -14.79 22.99
N SER A 331 14.20 -13.90 22.81
CA SER A 331 14.02 -12.46 23.00
C SER A 331 13.07 -11.87 21.96
N TYR A 332 13.15 -12.34 20.70
CA TYR A 332 12.26 -11.94 19.64
C TYR A 332 10.79 -12.34 19.90
N LEU A 333 10.55 -13.59 20.30
CA LEU A 333 9.22 -14.09 20.64
C LEU A 333 8.63 -13.37 21.86
N LYS A 334 9.44 -13.09 22.90
CA LYS A 334 9.02 -12.29 24.06
C LYS A 334 8.65 -10.86 23.65
N LYS A 335 9.41 -10.24 22.75
CA LYS A 335 9.10 -8.91 22.22
C LYS A 335 7.81 -8.93 21.40
N GLN A 336 7.58 -9.96 20.58
CA GLN A 336 6.32 -10.13 19.86
C GLN A 336 5.13 -10.29 20.83
N LEU A 337 5.30 -11.08 21.89
CA LEU A 337 4.25 -11.27 22.89
C LEU A 337 3.90 -9.95 23.61
N ALA A 338 4.90 -9.18 24.01
CA ALA A 338 4.69 -7.86 24.61
C ALA A 338 4.00 -6.89 23.63
N GLY A 339 4.40 -6.88 22.36
CA GLY A 339 3.77 -6.05 21.33
C GLY A 339 2.29 -6.39 21.07
N LEU A 340 1.86 -7.64 21.32
CA LEU A 340 0.45 -8.01 21.20
C LEU A 340 -0.43 -7.30 22.23
N ASP A 341 0.11 -6.95 23.41
CA ASP A 341 -0.66 -6.28 24.46
C ASP A 341 -0.95 -4.81 24.14
N GLU A 342 -0.12 -4.18 23.33
CA GLU A 342 -0.28 -2.79 22.87
C GLU A 342 -1.26 -2.65 21.69
N LEU A 343 -1.63 -3.74 21.06
CA LEU A 343 -2.54 -3.70 19.91
C LEU A 343 -3.99 -3.47 20.35
N HIS A 344 -4.66 -2.56 19.66
CA HIS A 344 -6.08 -2.23 19.86
C HIS A 344 -6.92 -2.50 18.61
N PRO A 345 -8.23 -2.74 18.74
CA PRO A 345 -9.12 -2.92 17.58
C PRO A 345 -9.07 -1.70 16.64
N HIS A 346 -9.09 -1.96 15.34
CA HIS A 346 -8.86 -0.94 14.33
C HIS A 346 -10.12 -0.15 13.92
N TYR A 347 -11.31 -0.47 14.46
CA TYR A 347 -12.58 0.13 14.03
C TYR A 347 -12.57 1.66 14.04
N PHE A 348 -12.14 2.30 15.14
CA PHE A 348 -12.09 3.76 15.25
C PHE A 348 -10.87 4.40 14.55
N ARG A 349 -9.98 3.62 13.97
CA ARG A 349 -8.86 4.14 13.18
C ARG A 349 -9.30 4.55 11.77
N ASP A 350 -10.41 4.01 11.27
CA ASP A 350 -10.99 4.44 9.99
C ASP A 350 -11.76 5.75 10.18
N PHE A 351 -11.35 6.79 9.46
CA PHE A 351 -12.00 8.10 9.45
C PHE A 351 -13.49 8.02 9.09
N TRP A 352 -13.86 7.12 8.18
CA TRP A 352 -15.26 6.96 7.76
C TRP A 352 -16.18 6.48 8.88
N ASN A 353 -15.69 5.59 9.73
CA ASN A 353 -16.48 5.12 10.87
C ASN A 353 -16.67 6.22 11.92
N LEU A 354 -15.62 7.02 12.18
CA LEU A 354 -15.75 8.19 13.06
C LEU A 354 -16.73 9.22 12.48
N PHE A 355 -16.71 9.43 11.16
CA PHE A 355 -17.63 10.33 10.47
C PHE A 355 -19.09 9.84 10.55
N ASP A 356 -19.33 8.52 10.42
CA ASP A 356 -20.67 7.94 10.59
C ASP A 356 -21.22 8.20 11.99
N TRP A 357 -20.42 8.00 13.03
CA TRP A 357 -20.83 8.28 14.41
C TRP A 357 -21.16 9.76 14.64
N MET A 358 -20.41 10.67 14.04
CA MET A 358 -20.73 12.10 14.09
C MET A 358 -22.09 12.38 13.44
N VAL A 359 -22.39 11.78 12.30
CA VAL A 359 -23.68 11.93 11.62
C VAL A 359 -24.83 11.37 12.48
N TYR A 360 -24.65 10.20 13.11
CA TYR A 360 -25.68 9.64 13.99
C TYR A 360 -25.93 10.51 15.24
N LEU A 361 -24.89 11.11 15.80
CA LEU A 361 -25.02 12.08 16.89
C LEU A 361 -25.84 13.30 16.48
N LEU A 362 -25.57 13.84 15.28
CA LEU A 362 -26.34 14.95 14.72
C LEU A 362 -27.80 14.56 14.48
N LEU A 363 -28.06 13.36 13.96
CA LEU A 363 -29.43 12.85 13.77
C LEU A 363 -30.16 12.63 15.09
N PHE A 364 -29.48 12.12 16.11
CA PHE A 364 -30.06 11.97 17.44
C PHE A 364 -30.44 13.34 18.06
N ALA A 365 -29.52 14.30 17.96
CA ALA A 365 -29.78 15.66 18.38
C ALA A 365 -30.95 16.32 17.60
N LEU A 366 -31.03 16.02 16.30
CA LEU A 366 -32.13 16.48 15.44
C LEU A 366 -33.49 15.91 15.88
N ILE A 367 -33.55 14.60 16.16
CA ILE A 367 -34.75 13.94 16.65
C ILE A 367 -35.14 14.51 18.02
N ALA A 368 -34.17 14.70 18.92
CA ALA A 368 -34.42 15.25 20.24
C ALA A 368 -34.94 16.67 20.14
N THR A 369 -34.33 17.56 19.35
CA THR A 369 -34.81 18.94 19.15
C THR A 369 -36.17 18.98 18.48
N HIS A 370 -36.50 18.05 17.58
CA HIS A 370 -37.81 17.92 16.97
C HIS A 370 -38.91 17.60 18.03
N VAL A 371 -38.63 16.64 18.91
CA VAL A 371 -39.57 16.30 20.01
C VAL A 371 -39.76 17.47 20.96
N VAL A 372 -38.66 18.15 21.34
CA VAL A 372 -38.74 19.31 22.23
C VAL A 372 -39.52 20.46 21.56
N ASP A 373 -39.32 20.70 20.26
CA ASP A 373 -40.04 21.72 19.50
C ASP A 373 -41.55 21.42 19.44
N LEU A 374 -41.95 20.17 19.28
CA LEU A 374 -43.35 19.74 19.34
C LEU A 374 -44.00 19.98 20.69
N VAL A 375 -43.24 19.81 21.79
CA VAL A 375 -43.77 19.97 23.17
C VAL A 375 -43.78 21.42 23.58
N THR A 376 -42.69 22.16 23.37
CA THR A 376 -42.52 23.52 23.90
C THR A 376 -43.09 24.62 23.00
N GLN A 377 -43.21 24.35 21.69
CA GLN A 377 -43.68 25.32 20.68
C GLN A 377 -43.01 26.71 20.79
N SER A 378 -41.72 26.72 21.16
CA SER A 378 -40.93 27.93 21.34
C SER A 378 -40.24 28.34 20.03
N GLU A 379 -40.32 29.63 19.67
CA GLU A 379 -39.66 30.18 18.48
C GLU A 379 -38.15 29.95 18.48
N PHE A 380 -37.49 30.09 19.61
CA PHE A 380 -36.07 29.89 19.76
C PHE A 380 -35.66 28.43 19.44
N ILE A 381 -36.39 27.45 19.97
CA ILE A 381 -36.15 26.04 19.75
C ILE A 381 -36.42 25.66 18.29
N HIS A 382 -37.49 26.20 17.71
CA HIS A 382 -37.80 25.97 16.29
C HIS A 382 -36.72 26.47 15.37
N VAL A 383 -36.22 27.70 15.56
CA VAL A 383 -35.11 28.24 14.77
C VAL A 383 -33.82 27.43 14.96
N ALA A 384 -33.51 26.99 16.18
CA ALA A 384 -32.37 26.15 16.48
C ALA A 384 -32.47 24.76 15.80
N HIS A 385 -33.68 24.15 15.82
CA HIS A 385 -33.95 22.89 15.12
C HIS A 385 -33.74 23.01 13.62
N ILE A 386 -34.26 24.07 12.96
CA ILE A 386 -34.07 24.26 11.51
C ILE A 386 -32.59 24.47 11.17
N ARG A 387 -31.84 25.22 11.96
CA ARG A 387 -30.40 25.42 11.78
C ARG A 387 -29.64 24.10 11.90
N LEU A 388 -29.95 23.31 12.93
CA LEU A 388 -29.35 21.98 13.11
C LEU A 388 -29.70 21.07 11.95
N PHE A 389 -30.94 21.13 11.45
CA PHE A 389 -31.40 20.34 10.32
C PHE A 389 -30.60 20.65 9.06
N ALA A 390 -30.41 21.95 8.75
CA ALA A 390 -29.61 22.38 7.60
C ALA A 390 -28.16 21.86 7.65
N VAL A 391 -27.53 21.94 8.83
CA VAL A 391 -26.16 21.38 9.02
C VAL A 391 -26.18 19.89 8.85
N THR A 392 -27.13 19.17 9.44
CA THR A 392 -27.23 17.71 9.38
C THR A 392 -27.39 17.21 7.94
N ILE A 393 -28.17 17.88 7.10
CA ILE A 393 -28.32 17.51 5.68
C ILE A 393 -26.98 17.59 4.94
N ILE A 394 -26.17 18.61 5.20
CA ILE A 394 -24.84 18.73 4.57
C ILE A 394 -23.99 17.49 4.90
N PHE A 395 -23.91 17.11 6.17
CA PHE A 395 -23.15 15.94 6.60
C PHE A 395 -23.73 14.61 6.06
N LEU A 396 -25.06 14.50 5.95
CA LEU A 396 -25.72 13.35 5.34
C LEU A 396 -25.32 13.17 3.87
N TRP A 397 -25.29 14.23 3.09
CA TRP A 397 -24.84 14.17 1.69
C TRP A 397 -23.35 13.86 1.56
N LEU A 398 -22.51 14.41 2.43
CA LEU A 398 -21.08 14.08 2.47
C LEU A 398 -20.83 12.60 2.80
N ARG A 399 -21.68 11.99 3.64
CA ARG A 399 -21.63 10.57 3.95
C ARG A 399 -21.79 9.67 2.73
N LEU A 400 -22.50 10.11 1.70
CA LEU A 400 -22.67 9.36 0.45
C LEU A 400 -21.32 9.00 -0.18
N MET A 401 -20.29 9.80 0.02
CA MET A 401 -18.93 9.54 -0.51
C MET A 401 -18.35 8.21 -0.05
N LYS A 402 -18.66 7.75 1.19
CA LYS A 402 -18.22 6.44 1.70
C LYS A 402 -18.65 5.28 0.76
N HIS A 403 -19.84 5.35 0.19
CA HIS A 403 -20.42 4.30 -0.65
C HIS A 403 -20.07 4.48 -2.14
N VAL A 404 -20.00 5.73 -2.59
CA VAL A 404 -19.68 6.07 -3.98
C VAL A 404 -18.23 5.75 -4.34
N ARG A 405 -17.32 5.70 -3.37
CA ARG A 405 -15.90 5.31 -3.57
C ARG A 405 -15.70 3.94 -4.24
N ALA A 406 -16.69 3.06 -4.16
CA ALA A 406 -16.68 1.75 -4.81
C ALA A 406 -16.81 1.82 -6.34
N ILE A 407 -17.30 2.94 -6.86
CA ILE A 407 -17.46 3.16 -8.30
C ILE A 407 -16.08 3.51 -8.87
N ARG A 408 -15.59 2.69 -9.79
CA ARG A 408 -14.23 2.79 -10.36
C ARG A 408 -13.91 4.20 -10.90
N ALA A 409 -14.88 4.88 -11.50
CA ALA A 409 -14.69 6.22 -12.04
C ALA A 409 -14.59 7.31 -10.95
N LEU A 410 -15.22 7.14 -9.79
CA LEU A 410 -15.32 8.16 -8.73
C LEU A 410 -14.38 7.88 -7.54
N GLY A 411 -13.95 6.64 -7.37
CA GLY A 411 -13.06 6.21 -6.29
C GLY A 411 -11.78 7.06 -6.16
N PRO A 412 -11.02 7.27 -7.24
CA PRO A 412 -9.79 8.09 -7.20
C PRO A 412 -10.04 9.52 -6.74
N PHE A 413 -11.15 10.14 -7.20
CA PHE A 413 -11.50 11.51 -6.81
C PHE A 413 -11.80 11.63 -5.30
N ILE A 414 -12.42 10.61 -4.70
CA ILE A 414 -12.72 10.62 -3.26
C ILE A 414 -11.44 10.45 -2.44
N VAL A 415 -10.50 9.60 -2.89
CA VAL A 415 -9.18 9.46 -2.26
C VAL A 415 -8.39 10.77 -2.37
N MET A 416 -8.44 11.41 -3.53
CA MET A 416 -7.83 12.70 -3.80
C MET A 416 -8.40 13.78 -2.86
N LEU A 417 -9.73 13.87 -2.76
CA LEU A 417 -10.39 14.82 -1.88
C LEU A 417 -9.95 14.65 -0.42
N GLY A 418 -9.80 13.42 0.07
CA GLY A 418 -9.29 13.15 1.41
C GLY A 418 -7.87 13.66 1.64
N LYS A 419 -6.97 13.54 0.67
CA LYS A 419 -5.61 14.09 0.74
C LYS A 419 -5.61 15.62 0.65
N ILE A 420 -6.42 16.18 -0.25
CA ILE A 420 -6.58 17.63 -0.42
C ILE A 420 -7.06 18.29 0.89
N ILE A 421 -8.00 17.69 1.60
CA ILE A 421 -8.49 18.24 2.87
C ILE A 421 -7.36 18.37 3.89
N VAL A 422 -6.47 17.40 3.98
CA VAL A 422 -5.32 17.46 4.91
C VAL A 422 -4.36 18.60 4.53
N ASP A 423 -4.06 18.77 3.24
CA ASP A 423 -3.18 19.84 2.79
C ASP A 423 -3.85 21.21 2.88
N LEU A 424 -5.16 21.26 2.65
CA LEU A 424 -5.97 22.47 2.89
C LEU A 424 -5.94 22.90 4.36
N LEU A 425 -6.03 21.97 5.31
CA LEU A 425 -5.95 22.29 6.75
C LEU A 425 -4.58 22.87 7.13
N LYS A 426 -3.50 22.34 6.58
CA LYS A 426 -2.15 22.92 6.75
C LYS A 426 -2.05 24.33 6.18
N PHE A 427 -2.62 24.50 4.97
CA PHE A 427 -2.69 25.82 4.34
C PHE A 427 -3.53 26.81 5.13
N LEU A 428 -4.70 26.39 5.65
CA LEU A 428 -5.58 27.25 6.46
C LEU A 428 -4.88 27.71 7.75
N PHE A 429 -4.04 26.87 8.35
CA PHE A 429 -3.24 27.29 9.49
C PHE A 429 -2.27 28.42 9.11
N LEU A 430 -1.52 28.25 8.02
CA LEU A 430 -0.61 29.28 7.50
C LEU A 430 -1.35 30.56 7.09
N TYR A 431 -2.48 30.40 6.38
CA TYR A 431 -3.33 31.51 5.99
C TYR A 431 -3.86 32.29 7.23
N GLY A 432 -4.22 31.56 8.29
CA GLY A 432 -4.69 32.15 9.54
C GLY A 432 -3.66 33.07 10.19
N GLU A 433 -2.38 32.77 10.09
CA GLU A 433 -1.30 33.62 10.62
C GLU A 433 -1.23 34.97 9.93
N PHE A 434 -1.56 35.05 8.64
CA PHE A 434 -1.67 36.33 7.92
C PHE A 434 -3.03 36.96 8.11
N TYR A 435 -4.09 36.20 8.06
CA TYR A 435 -5.47 36.67 8.13
C TYR A 435 -5.80 37.37 9.45
N ILE A 436 -5.43 36.78 10.60
CA ILE A 436 -5.78 37.30 11.92
C ILE A 436 -5.19 38.69 12.17
N PRO A 437 -3.89 38.97 11.94
CA PRO A 437 -3.34 40.32 12.12
C PRO A 437 -4.01 41.41 11.25
N PHE A 438 -4.26 41.07 9.98
CA PHE A 438 -4.99 41.99 9.10
C PHE A 438 -6.44 42.21 9.55
N ALA A 439 -7.16 41.17 9.96
CA ALA A 439 -8.49 41.30 10.52
C ALA A 439 -8.50 42.19 11.77
N CYS A 440 -7.51 42.07 12.66
CA CYS A 440 -7.35 42.97 13.79
C CYS A 440 -7.09 44.44 13.35
N ALA A 441 -6.23 44.64 12.34
CA ALA A 441 -5.96 45.98 11.83
C ALA A 441 -7.20 46.62 11.18
N PHE A 442 -7.95 45.87 10.39
CA PHE A 442 -9.25 46.35 9.85
C PHE A 442 -10.25 46.65 10.95
N TRP A 443 -10.32 45.87 12.03
CA TRP A 443 -11.20 46.14 13.16
C TRP A 443 -10.83 47.44 13.91
N ILE A 444 -9.54 47.67 14.13
CA ILE A 444 -9.06 48.86 14.84
C ILE A 444 -9.41 50.14 14.08
N ILE A 445 -9.33 50.12 12.75
CA ILE A 445 -9.54 51.32 11.92
C ILE A 445 -10.99 51.50 11.49
N PHE A 446 -11.64 50.44 11.04
CA PHE A 446 -12.96 50.48 10.42
C PHE A 446 -14.09 49.86 11.27
N GLY A 447 -13.74 49.18 12.38
CA GLY A 447 -14.70 48.50 13.25
C GLY A 447 -15.76 49.46 13.79
N GLY A 448 -17.04 49.14 13.56
CA GLY A 448 -18.17 49.95 13.98
C GLY A 448 -18.46 51.17 13.12
N LEU A 449 -17.55 51.58 12.22
CA LEU A 449 -17.73 52.77 11.37
C LEU A 449 -18.34 52.42 10.00
N VAL A 450 -18.00 51.27 9.46
CA VAL A 450 -18.49 50.77 8.16
C VAL A 450 -19.69 49.85 8.38
N SER A 451 -20.73 49.97 7.55
CA SER A 451 -22.01 49.29 7.70
C SER A 451 -21.92 47.75 7.80
N ASN A 452 -20.92 47.12 7.14
CA ASN A 452 -20.72 45.71 7.16
C ASN A 452 -19.61 45.26 8.16
N MET A 453 -19.09 46.15 8.99
CA MET A 453 -18.07 45.92 10.00
C MET A 453 -18.51 46.33 11.42
N THR A 454 -19.83 46.33 11.66
CA THR A 454 -20.41 46.73 12.96
C THR A 454 -20.18 45.72 14.07
N THR A 455 -20.01 44.44 13.70
CA THR A 455 -19.68 43.36 14.64
C THR A 455 -18.46 42.60 14.20
N LEU A 456 -17.71 42.00 15.14
CA LEU A 456 -16.51 41.25 14.85
C LEU A 456 -16.74 40.13 13.82
N PRO A 457 -17.79 39.28 13.88
CA PRO A 457 -18.06 38.26 12.86
C PRO A 457 -18.32 38.84 11.46
N GLN A 458 -19.04 39.95 11.37
CA GLN A 458 -19.30 40.62 10.08
C GLN A 458 -18.02 41.16 9.48
N MET A 459 -17.18 41.80 10.28
CA MET A 459 -15.86 42.26 9.85
C MET A 459 -14.99 41.10 9.36
N MET A 460 -14.87 40.02 10.14
CA MET A 460 -14.11 38.84 9.70
C MET A 460 -14.64 38.29 8.38
N PHE A 461 -15.96 38.22 8.22
CA PHE A 461 -16.53 37.77 6.96
C PHE A 461 -16.22 38.71 5.78
N THR A 462 -16.24 40.03 6.03
CA THR A 462 -15.90 41.05 5.03
C THR A 462 -14.40 40.94 4.62
N VAL A 463 -13.49 40.80 5.58
CA VAL A 463 -12.06 40.59 5.29
C VAL A 463 -11.85 39.28 4.52
N PHE A 464 -12.59 38.22 4.84
CA PHE A 464 -12.56 36.98 4.06
C PHE A 464 -13.05 37.21 2.62
N ARG A 465 -14.07 38.00 2.38
CA ARG A 465 -14.52 38.38 1.02
C ARG A 465 -13.44 39.15 0.25
N ILE A 466 -12.64 39.98 0.92
CA ILE A 466 -11.51 40.69 0.29
C ILE A 466 -10.51 39.65 -0.29
N THR A 467 -10.27 38.53 0.43
CA THR A 467 -9.38 37.44 -0.09
C THR A 467 -9.87 36.91 -1.43
N LEU A 468 -11.18 36.77 -1.60
CA LEU A 468 -11.81 36.26 -2.82
C LEU A 468 -11.99 37.34 -3.91
N VAL A 469 -11.55 38.58 -3.64
CA VAL A 469 -11.72 39.76 -4.53
C VAL A 469 -13.19 39.97 -4.88
N ASP A 470 -14.08 39.72 -3.92
CA ASP A 470 -15.53 39.94 -4.02
C ASP A 470 -15.89 41.35 -3.55
N ASP A 471 -17.13 41.80 -3.74
CA ASP A 471 -17.62 43.09 -3.29
C ASP A 471 -17.45 43.25 -1.77
N TYR A 472 -16.43 44.04 -1.38
CA TYR A 472 -16.04 44.29 0.01
C TYR A 472 -16.26 45.75 0.47
N ARG A 473 -17.02 46.51 -0.31
CA ARG A 473 -17.37 47.88 0.01
C ARG A 473 -16.18 48.81 0.27
N PHE A 474 -15.25 48.83 -0.67
CA PHE A 474 -14.06 49.68 -0.61
C PHE A 474 -14.42 51.16 -0.45
N ASP A 475 -15.48 51.63 -1.15
CA ASP A 475 -15.95 53.03 -1.11
C ASP A 475 -16.36 53.44 0.28
N ASP A 476 -17.01 52.58 1.06
CA ASP A 476 -17.40 52.88 2.45
C ASP A 476 -16.19 53.05 3.36
N MET A 477 -15.13 52.23 3.17
CA MET A 477 -13.85 52.35 3.89
C MET A 477 -13.08 53.60 3.47
N TYR A 478 -13.07 53.89 2.17
CA TYR A 478 -12.41 55.07 1.61
C TYR A 478 -12.98 56.38 2.16
N VAL A 479 -14.31 56.51 2.36
CA VAL A 479 -14.96 57.67 2.97
C VAL A 479 -14.51 57.89 4.41
N GLN A 480 -14.20 56.84 5.16
CA GLN A 480 -13.80 56.95 6.56
C GLN A 480 -12.33 57.34 6.72
N ASP A 481 -11.41 56.60 6.07
CA ASP A 481 -9.97 56.90 6.05
C ASP A 481 -9.36 56.46 4.71
N PRO A 482 -9.15 57.40 3.76
CA PRO A 482 -8.62 57.09 2.43
C PRO A 482 -7.22 56.46 2.46
N VAL A 483 -6.35 56.91 3.35
CA VAL A 483 -4.94 56.49 3.41
C VAL A 483 -4.86 55.03 3.88
N MET A 484 -5.57 54.72 4.97
CA MET A 484 -5.55 53.38 5.55
C MET A 484 -6.34 52.37 4.72
N ALA A 485 -7.44 52.86 4.04
CA ALA A 485 -8.18 51.97 3.11
C ALA A 485 -7.29 51.48 1.95
N TYR A 486 -6.55 52.36 1.28
CA TYR A 486 -5.61 51.96 0.24
C TYR A 486 -4.47 51.07 0.79
N PHE A 487 -3.89 51.44 1.93
CA PHE A 487 -2.76 50.70 2.51
C PHE A 487 -3.18 49.31 2.95
N LEU A 488 -4.21 49.18 3.77
CA LEU A 488 -4.64 47.85 4.29
C LEU A 488 -5.22 46.95 3.22
N CYS A 489 -6.11 47.49 2.35
CA CYS A 489 -6.67 46.69 1.25
C CYS A 489 -5.60 46.32 0.25
N GLY A 490 -4.71 47.22 -0.12
CA GLY A 490 -3.60 46.93 -1.09
C GLY A 490 -2.64 45.90 -0.56
N MET A 491 -2.16 46.03 0.67
CA MET A 491 -1.29 45.04 1.29
C MET A 491 -1.98 43.68 1.46
N PHE A 492 -3.21 43.67 1.95
CA PHE A 492 -3.95 42.43 2.17
C PHE A 492 -4.25 41.70 0.85
N LEU A 493 -4.70 42.44 -0.19
CA LEU A 493 -4.90 41.86 -1.53
C LEU A 493 -3.60 41.34 -2.12
N GLY A 494 -2.47 42.07 -1.97
CA GLY A 494 -1.16 41.60 -2.43
C GLY A 494 -0.75 40.29 -1.77
N VAL A 495 -0.87 40.19 -0.45
CA VAL A 495 -0.52 38.97 0.29
C VAL A 495 -1.52 37.85 0.04
N SER A 496 -2.83 38.11 0.16
CA SER A 496 -3.84 37.07 0.09
C SER A 496 -4.08 36.57 -1.33
N SER A 497 -4.26 37.47 -2.32
CA SER A 497 -4.61 37.09 -3.69
C SER A 497 -3.38 36.62 -4.48
N ILE A 498 -2.24 37.30 -4.38
CA ILE A 498 -1.05 36.96 -5.17
C ILE A 498 -0.29 35.80 -4.52
N LEU A 499 -0.08 35.83 -3.21
CA LEU A 499 0.77 34.85 -2.55
C LEU A 499 -0.03 33.63 -2.05
N CYS A 500 -1.07 33.84 -1.24
CA CYS A 500 -1.80 32.75 -0.62
C CYS A 500 -2.62 31.91 -1.62
N ILE A 501 -3.33 32.56 -2.56
CA ILE A 501 -4.14 31.82 -3.56
C ILE A 501 -3.24 31.04 -4.51
N ASN A 502 -2.14 31.64 -4.99
CA ASN A 502 -1.21 30.92 -5.87
C ASN A 502 -0.52 29.76 -5.15
N LEU A 503 -0.16 29.91 -3.87
CA LEU A 503 0.37 28.81 -3.06
C LEU A 503 -0.66 27.69 -2.88
N LEU A 504 -1.92 28.03 -2.64
CA LEU A 504 -3.00 27.06 -2.56
C LEU A 504 -3.15 26.28 -3.87
N ILE A 505 -3.18 26.98 -5.01
CA ILE A 505 -3.28 26.35 -6.33
C ILE A 505 -2.09 25.41 -6.56
N ALA A 506 -0.87 25.82 -6.24
CA ALA A 506 0.32 25.00 -6.38
C ALA A 506 0.26 23.73 -5.51
N LEU A 507 -0.13 23.86 -4.23
CA LEU A 507 -0.30 22.72 -3.32
C LEU A 507 -1.35 21.73 -3.79
N LEU A 508 -2.51 22.25 -4.25
CA LEU A 508 -3.60 21.43 -4.76
C LEU A 508 -3.20 20.73 -6.06
N SER A 509 -2.49 21.42 -6.95
CA SER A 509 -2.00 20.85 -8.22
C SER A 509 -1.02 19.70 -7.99
N ASP A 510 -0.05 19.87 -7.07
CA ASP A 510 0.90 18.81 -6.71
C ASP A 510 0.18 17.58 -6.11
N THR A 511 -0.76 17.81 -5.20
CA THR A 511 -1.54 16.72 -4.59
C THR A 511 -2.43 16.02 -5.62
N PHE A 512 -3.04 16.78 -6.54
CA PHE A 512 -3.82 16.23 -7.64
C PHE A 512 -2.96 15.32 -8.52
N GLN A 513 -1.80 15.81 -8.99
CA GLN A 513 -0.92 15.05 -9.87
C GLN A 513 -0.47 13.73 -9.22
N ARG A 514 -0.01 13.79 -7.99
CA ARG A 514 0.45 12.61 -7.22
C ARG A 514 -0.62 11.53 -7.05
N VAL A 515 -1.88 11.92 -6.88
CA VAL A 515 -2.99 10.96 -6.78
C VAL A 515 -3.45 10.48 -8.15
N TYR A 516 -3.40 11.35 -9.15
CA TYR A 516 -3.77 11.03 -10.52
C TYR A 516 -2.84 9.99 -11.14
N ASP A 517 -1.53 10.08 -10.91
CA ASP A 517 -0.53 9.10 -11.36
C ASP A 517 -0.82 7.68 -10.84
N ASN A 518 -1.45 7.58 -9.67
CA ASN A 518 -1.86 6.31 -9.06
C ASN A 518 -3.39 6.08 -9.11
N ALA A 519 -4.10 6.75 -10.02
CA ALA A 519 -5.57 6.72 -10.04
C ALA A 519 -6.12 5.30 -10.21
N ASN A 520 -5.56 4.50 -11.12
CA ASN A 520 -5.98 3.13 -11.38
C ASN A 520 -5.75 2.22 -10.16
N ALA A 521 -4.58 2.33 -9.51
CA ALA A 521 -4.28 1.57 -8.31
C ALA A 521 -5.18 1.97 -7.13
N ASN A 522 -5.44 3.26 -6.96
CA ASN A 522 -6.37 3.76 -5.95
C ASN A 522 -7.81 3.30 -6.23
N ALA A 523 -8.27 3.29 -7.49
CA ALA A 523 -9.58 2.77 -7.86
C ALA A 523 -9.71 1.28 -7.54
N ALA A 524 -8.70 0.49 -7.92
CA ALA A 524 -8.66 -0.94 -7.62
C ALA A 524 -8.66 -1.21 -6.11
N MET A 525 -7.91 -0.42 -5.33
CA MET A 525 -7.85 -0.51 -3.87
C MET A 525 -9.21 -0.22 -3.23
N GLN A 526 -9.91 0.84 -3.66
CA GLN A 526 -11.26 1.14 -3.17
C GLN A 526 -12.25 0.04 -3.54
N GLN A 527 -12.16 -0.47 -4.76
CA GLN A 527 -13.00 -1.59 -5.20
C GLN A 527 -12.74 -2.86 -4.37
N ALA A 528 -11.48 -3.17 -4.10
CA ALA A 528 -11.10 -4.30 -3.25
C ALA A 528 -11.64 -4.16 -1.82
N SER A 529 -11.47 -2.98 -1.21
CA SER A 529 -11.97 -2.71 0.14
C SER A 529 -13.50 -2.88 0.22
N MET A 530 -14.25 -2.42 -0.79
CA MET A 530 -15.70 -2.59 -0.82
C MET A 530 -16.13 -4.04 -1.09
N VAL A 531 -15.37 -4.79 -1.90
CA VAL A 531 -15.60 -6.23 -2.10
C VAL A 531 -15.44 -6.98 -0.80
N LEU A 532 -14.38 -6.68 -0.03
CA LEU A 532 -14.14 -7.28 1.29
C LEU A 532 -15.25 -6.93 2.29
N TYR A 533 -15.67 -5.66 2.30
CA TYR A 533 -16.79 -5.22 3.14
C TYR A 533 -18.09 -5.99 2.83
N VAL A 534 -18.45 -6.12 1.56
CA VAL A 534 -19.62 -6.92 1.15
C VAL A 534 -19.43 -8.40 1.51
N GLU A 535 -18.21 -8.95 1.32
CA GLU A 535 -17.90 -10.35 1.67
C GLU A 535 -18.10 -10.63 3.16
N ASP A 536 -17.71 -9.70 4.03
CA ASP A 536 -17.90 -9.85 5.48
C ASP A 536 -19.37 -9.95 5.89
N HIS A 537 -20.24 -9.23 5.20
CA HIS A 537 -21.70 -9.25 5.42
C HIS A 537 -22.41 -10.43 4.74
N LEU A 538 -21.70 -11.22 3.91
CA LEU A 538 -22.28 -12.42 3.31
C LEU A 538 -22.42 -13.55 4.33
N GLY A 539 -23.58 -14.24 4.32
CA GLY A 539 -23.77 -15.44 5.12
C GLY A 539 -22.81 -16.56 4.74
N GLN A 540 -22.41 -17.38 5.71
CA GLN A 540 -21.41 -18.46 5.56
C GLN A 540 -21.68 -19.41 4.38
N LYS A 541 -22.96 -19.74 4.11
CA LYS A 541 -23.34 -20.58 2.96
C LYS A 541 -22.90 -19.95 1.62
N ARG A 542 -23.10 -18.64 1.44
CA ARG A 542 -22.71 -17.95 0.21
C ARG A 542 -21.19 -17.83 0.08
N LYS A 543 -20.48 -17.62 1.21
CA LYS A 543 -19.01 -17.64 1.25
C LYS A 543 -18.47 -18.99 0.80
N ASN A 544 -19.02 -20.09 1.32
CA ASN A 544 -18.60 -21.45 0.94
C ASN A 544 -18.90 -21.76 -0.53
N THR A 545 -20.10 -21.42 -1.03
CA THR A 545 -20.43 -21.59 -2.45
C THR A 545 -19.50 -20.79 -3.37
N PHE A 546 -19.05 -19.60 -2.94
CA PHE A 546 -18.07 -18.84 -3.69
C PHE A 546 -16.69 -19.52 -3.69
N LYS A 547 -16.23 -20.05 -2.56
CA LYS A 547 -14.98 -20.80 -2.47
C LYS A 547 -15.01 -22.05 -3.37
N GLU A 548 -16.08 -22.83 -3.32
CA GLU A 548 -16.30 -23.98 -4.21
C GLU A 548 -16.24 -23.56 -5.69
N TYR A 549 -16.88 -22.44 -6.03
CA TYR A 549 -16.82 -21.91 -7.39
C TYR A 549 -15.39 -21.61 -7.84
N ILE A 550 -14.58 -20.96 -7.00
CA ILE A 550 -13.17 -20.68 -7.32
C ILE A 550 -12.39 -21.97 -7.51
N HIS A 551 -12.55 -22.95 -6.61
CA HIS A 551 -11.85 -24.23 -6.73
C HIS A 551 -12.25 -25.04 -7.97
N ASN A 552 -13.53 -25.00 -8.36
CA ASN A 552 -14.02 -25.79 -9.49
C ASN A 552 -13.85 -25.09 -10.85
N SER A 553 -13.97 -23.75 -10.90
CA SER A 553 -14.03 -23.02 -12.15
C SER A 553 -12.81 -22.12 -12.44
N CYS A 554 -11.91 -21.96 -11.44
CA CYS A 554 -10.72 -21.11 -11.58
C CYS A 554 -9.43 -21.87 -11.22
N ALA A 555 -9.38 -23.17 -11.50
CA ALA A 555 -8.25 -24.05 -11.23
C ALA A 555 -7.78 -24.81 -12.49
N PRO A 556 -7.26 -24.19 -13.53
CA PRO A 556 -7.00 -22.77 -13.82
C PRO A 556 -8.18 -22.02 -14.43
N LEU A 557 -8.18 -20.68 -14.29
CA LEU A 557 -9.06 -19.80 -15.04
C LEU A 557 -8.42 -19.51 -16.40
N GLU A 558 -9.06 -19.94 -17.48
CA GLU A 558 -8.61 -19.72 -18.85
C GLU A 558 -9.16 -18.40 -19.42
N ILE A 559 -8.27 -17.59 -20.02
CA ILE A 559 -8.65 -16.33 -20.67
C ILE A 559 -7.91 -16.22 -22.00
N PHE A 560 -8.58 -15.76 -23.03
CA PHE A 560 -7.91 -15.41 -24.27
C PHE A 560 -7.01 -14.20 -24.07
N PHE A 561 -5.80 -14.31 -24.55
CA PHE A 561 -4.78 -13.30 -24.49
C PHE A 561 -4.53 -12.75 -25.89
N ASP A 562 -4.74 -11.45 -26.07
CA ASP A 562 -4.49 -10.76 -27.32
C ASP A 562 -3.32 -9.80 -27.10
N ASP A 563 -2.16 -10.16 -27.62
CA ASP A 563 -0.93 -9.36 -27.50
C ASP A 563 -1.05 -8.03 -28.26
N ASP A 564 -1.92 -7.99 -29.29
CA ASP A 564 -1.99 -6.86 -30.21
C ASP A 564 -2.89 -5.70 -29.71
N LEU A 565 -3.74 -5.94 -28.67
CA LEU A 565 -4.75 -4.97 -28.24
C LEU A 565 -4.54 -4.35 -26.84
N THR A 566 -3.52 -4.76 -26.09
CA THR A 566 -3.40 -4.35 -24.68
C THR A 566 -2.06 -3.75 -24.28
N MET A 567 -1.22 -3.44 -25.23
CA MET A 567 0.03 -2.74 -24.95
C MET A 567 -0.26 -1.23 -24.88
N ASP A 568 -0.64 -0.75 -23.69
CA ASP A 568 -0.39 0.64 -23.33
C ASP A 568 1.13 0.86 -23.37
N GLN A 569 1.59 1.49 -24.44
CA GLN A 569 3.01 1.78 -24.69
C GLN A 569 3.71 2.44 -23.49
N GLU A 570 2.95 3.09 -22.62
CA GLU A 570 3.43 3.73 -21.38
C GLU A 570 3.83 2.73 -20.31
N ASP A 571 3.17 1.58 -20.18
CA ASP A 571 3.49 0.57 -19.17
C ASP A 571 4.73 -0.25 -19.56
N ASP A 572 4.98 -0.46 -20.85
CA ASP A 572 6.20 -1.12 -21.32
C ASP A 572 7.42 -0.21 -21.22
N LEU A 573 7.27 1.08 -21.47
CA LEU A 573 8.31 2.09 -21.20
C LEU A 573 8.70 2.13 -19.71
N LYS A 574 7.73 2.07 -18.82
CA LYS A 574 7.97 2.01 -17.36
C LYS A 574 8.69 0.72 -16.96
N LYS A 575 8.30 -0.44 -17.49
CA LYS A 575 8.99 -1.72 -17.21
C LYS A 575 10.43 -1.72 -17.70
N VAL A 576 10.68 -1.25 -18.92
CA VAL A 576 12.03 -1.15 -19.48
C VAL A 576 12.87 -0.16 -18.68
N THR A 577 12.29 0.96 -18.23
CA THR A 577 12.98 1.94 -17.38
C THR A 577 13.35 1.37 -16.02
N ILE A 578 12.45 0.59 -15.39
CA ILE A 578 12.72 -0.11 -14.12
C ILE A 578 13.82 -1.14 -14.31
N GLN A 579 13.78 -1.90 -15.40
CA GLN A 579 14.78 -2.93 -15.70
C GLN A 579 16.16 -2.33 -15.97
N ILE A 580 16.24 -1.19 -16.67
CA ILE A 580 17.48 -0.46 -16.86
C ILE A 580 18.02 0.07 -15.53
N LYS A 581 17.15 0.56 -14.65
CA LYS A 581 17.56 1.02 -13.33
C LYS A 581 18.11 -0.11 -12.48
N GLU A 582 17.48 -1.28 -12.48
CA GLU A 582 17.98 -2.47 -11.80
C GLU A 582 19.33 -2.92 -12.37
N ASP A 583 19.48 -2.93 -13.69
CA ASP A 583 20.73 -3.27 -14.37
C ASP A 583 21.86 -2.29 -14.01
N ILE A 584 21.55 -0.98 -13.92
CA ILE A 584 22.50 0.07 -13.46
C ILE A 584 22.86 -0.11 -11.98
N ASP A 585 21.90 -0.40 -11.12
CA ASP A 585 22.14 -0.64 -9.69
C ASP A 585 23.00 -1.91 -9.48
N ASN A 586 22.80 -2.94 -10.28
CA ASN A 586 23.63 -4.15 -10.27
C ASN A 586 25.06 -3.88 -10.76
N LEU A 587 25.22 -3.14 -11.85
CA LEU A 587 26.54 -2.69 -12.33
C LEU A 587 27.27 -1.84 -11.29
N THR A 588 26.56 -0.96 -10.62
CA THR A 588 27.14 -0.13 -9.56
C THR A 588 27.61 -0.96 -8.36
N LYS A 589 26.85 -2.01 -8.00
CA LYS A 589 27.26 -2.96 -6.97
C LYS A 589 28.50 -3.76 -7.39
N LEU A 590 28.56 -4.24 -8.63
CA LEU A 590 29.72 -4.96 -9.15
C LEU A 590 30.98 -4.10 -9.16
N LEU A 591 30.86 -2.83 -9.57
CA LEU A 591 31.97 -1.86 -9.53
C LEU A 591 32.45 -1.57 -8.10
N GLN A 592 31.51 -1.44 -7.16
CA GLN A 592 31.84 -1.26 -5.73
C GLN A 592 32.53 -2.51 -5.15
N MET A 593 32.12 -3.71 -5.55
CA MET A 593 32.78 -4.95 -5.13
C MET A 593 34.22 -5.02 -5.69
N GLU A 594 34.42 -4.66 -6.93
CA GLU A 594 35.77 -4.61 -7.55
C GLU A 594 36.68 -3.58 -6.86
N GLU A 595 36.16 -2.41 -6.47
CA GLU A 595 36.91 -1.44 -5.66
C GLU A 595 37.22 -1.96 -4.25
N TRP A 596 36.29 -2.72 -3.64
CA TRP A 596 36.48 -3.34 -2.33
C TRP A 596 37.54 -4.46 -2.38
N GLU A 597 37.49 -5.34 -3.37
CA GLU A 597 38.49 -6.40 -3.57
C GLU A 597 39.88 -5.82 -3.84
N LYS A 598 40.00 -4.76 -4.66
CA LYS A 598 41.25 -4.04 -4.85
C LYS A 598 41.78 -3.41 -3.57
N ALA A 599 40.87 -2.80 -2.75
CA ALA A 599 41.26 -2.21 -1.46
C ALA A 599 41.66 -3.27 -0.42
N GLU A 600 40.99 -4.43 -0.40
CA GLU A 600 41.28 -5.55 0.48
C GLU A 600 42.61 -6.24 0.08
N TYR A 601 42.87 -6.41 -1.22
CA TYR A 601 44.14 -6.90 -1.74
C TYR A 601 45.32 -5.95 -1.38
N GLU A 602 45.13 -4.63 -1.48
CA GLU A 602 46.16 -3.65 -1.06
C GLU A 602 46.39 -3.63 0.46
N GLN A 603 45.41 -3.99 1.28
CA GLN A 603 45.52 -4.05 2.75
C GLN A 603 45.96 -5.42 3.26
N SER A 604 45.99 -6.45 2.43
CA SER A 604 46.34 -7.80 2.85
C SER A 604 47.80 -7.89 3.33
N PRO A 605 48.09 -8.73 4.36
CA PRO A 605 49.45 -8.92 4.85
C PRO A 605 50.43 -9.47 3.76
N ARG A 606 49.89 -10.15 2.74
CA ARG A 606 50.68 -10.68 1.60
C ARG A 606 51.20 -9.53 0.69
N SER A 607 50.42 -8.50 0.43
CA SER A 607 50.87 -7.37 -0.37
C SER A 607 51.96 -6.55 0.33
N ARG A 608 51.93 -6.46 1.67
CA ARG A 608 52.96 -5.77 2.49
C ARG A 608 54.25 -6.57 2.54
N LEU A 609 54.20 -7.91 2.52
CA LEU A 609 55.39 -8.78 2.47
C LEU A 609 56.03 -8.74 1.09
N SER A 610 55.26 -8.75 0.02
CA SER A 610 55.76 -8.65 -1.35
C SER A 610 56.53 -7.34 -1.63
N ARG A 611 56.03 -6.19 -1.17
CA ARG A 611 56.74 -4.91 -1.30
C ARG A 611 58.01 -4.80 -0.45
N ARG A 612 58.17 -5.63 0.58
CA ARG A 612 59.39 -5.63 1.43
C ARG A 612 60.46 -6.57 0.95
N PHE A 613 60.15 -7.54 0.13
CA PHE A 613 61.12 -8.56 -0.34
C PHE A 613 61.58 -8.41 -1.79
N TRP A 614 60.84 -7.68 -2.63
CA TRP A 614 61.18 -7.51 -4.04
C TRP A 614 61.27 -6.00 -4.42
N GLY A 615 62.23 -5.36 -3.83
CA GLY A 615 62.76 -4.11 -4.38
C GLY A 615 63.69 -4.45 -5.52
N THR A 616 63.39 -3.94 -6.73
CA THR A 616 64.24 -3.93 -7.94
C THR A 616 64.57 -5.27 -8.56
N SER A 617 63.80 -5.69 -9.55
CA SER A 617 64.28 -6.03 -10.89
C SER A 617 63.12 -6.21 -11.86
N GLN A 618 63.11 -5.33 -12.86
CA GLN A 618 62.35 -5.54 -14.10
C GLN A 618 62.91 -6.77 -14.78
N SER A 619 62.07 -7.75 -15.11
CA SER A 619 62.02 -8.45 -16.38
C SER A 619 61.09 -9.67 -16.29
N GLN A 620 60.13 -9.66 -17.20
CA GLN A 620 59.52 -10.83 -17.88
C GLN A 620 59.28 -12.11 -17.06
N SER A 621 57.98 -12.31 -16.69
CA SER A 621 57.28 -13.58 -16.97
C SER A 621 55.78 -13.24 -16.99
N GLN A 622 55.26 -13.21 -18.21
CA GLN A 622 53.82 -13.35 -18.52
C GLN A 622 53.39 -14.79 -18.21
N ASP A 623 52.08 -14.86 -17.99
CA ASP A 623 51.25 -16.04 -18.00
C ASP A 623 51.19 -16.86 -16.70
N GLU A 624 50.12 -16.63 -15.94
CA GLU A 624 49.24 -17.67 -15.37
C GLU A 624 48.18 -17.18 -14.35
N ASP A 625 47.79 -15.87 -14.32
CA ASP A 625 46.69 -15.42 -13.45
C ASP A 625 45.66 -14.53 -14.20
N SER A 626 45.32 -14.85 -15.46
CA SER A 626 44.48 -14.00 -16.29
C SER A 626 43.10 -14.57 -16.66
N GLU A 627 42.69 -15.71 -16.16
CA GLU A 627 41.38 -16.28 -16.55
C GLU A 627 40.19 -15.68 -15.81
N ASP A 628 40.30 -15.29 -14.54
CA ASP A 628 39.18 -14.72 -13.78
C ASP A 628 38.92 -13.24 -14.11
N GLY A 629 39.96 -12.43 -14.31
CA GLY A 629 39.81 -11.02 -14.68
C GLY A 629 39.31 -10.80 -16.11
N THR A 630 39.57 -11.74 -17.02
CA THR A 630 39.09 -11.68 -18.41
C THR A 630 37.64 -12.09 -18.53
N THR A 631 37.15 -13.02 -17.77
CA THR A 631 35.74 -13.46 -17.75
C THR A 631 34.85 -12.35 -17.16
N LEU A 632 35.29 -11.67 -16.10
CA LEU A 632 34.56 -10.53 -15.51
C LEU A 632 34.50 -9.33 -16.46
N ASN A 633 35.62 -9.00 -17.13
CA ASN A 633 35.66 -7.91 -18.14
C ASN A 633 34.82 -8.24 -19.38
N ILE A 634 34.75 -9.50 -19.82
CA ILE A 634 33.92 -9.91 -20.94
C ILE A 634 32.43 -9.82 -20.54
N ALA A 635 32.04 -10.26 -19.34
CA ALA A 635 30.69 -10.17 -18.83
C ALA A 635 30.25 -8.70 -18.67
N MET A 636 31.12 -7.82 -18.15
CA MET A 636 30.84 -6.37 -18.06
C MET A 636 30.71 -5.73 -19.44
N HIS A 637 31.55 -6.08 -20.41
CA HIS A 637 31.44 -5.56 -21.78
C HIS A 637 30.16 -6.01 -22.48
N GLU A 638 29.73 -7.24 -22.24
CA GLU A 638 28.48 -7.78 -22.76
C GLU A 638 27.28 -7.10 -22.14
N GLU A 639 27.28 -6.84 -20.83
CA GLU A 639 26.22 -6.11 -20.14
C GLU A 639 26.14 -4.63 -20.54
N ILE A 640 27.27 -3.94 -20.70
CA ILE A 640 27.33 -2.57 -21.22
C ILE A 640 26.80 -2.50 -22.66
N SER A 641 27.15 -3.48 -23.51
CA SER A 641 26.66 -3.58 -24.88
C SER A 641 25.13 -3.80 -24.91
N ASN A 642 24.61 -4.66 -24.03
CA ASN A 642 23.18 -4.92 -23.88
C ASN A 642 22.42 -3.69 -23.37
N LEU A 643 22.99 -2.93 -22.43
CA LEU A 643 22.44 -1.66 -21.96
C LEU A 643 22.42 -0.59 -23.05
N GLN A 644 23.48 -0.48 -23.85
CA GLN A 644 23.54 0.44 -25.00
C GLN A 644 22.46 0.12 -26.03
N LEU A 645 22.23 -1.18 -26.32
CA LEU A 645 21.16 -1.64 -27.20
C LEU A 645 19.77 -1.31 -26.64
N LYS A 646 19.54 -1.52 -25.34
CA LYS A 646 18.27 -1.17 -24.69
C LYS A 646 18.01 0.35 -24.68
N VAL A 647 19.03 1.14 -24.42
CA VAL A 647 18.95 2.61 -24.44
C VAL A 647 18.68 3.14 -25.85
N SER A 648 19.33 2.59 -26.89
CA SER A 648 19.07 2.99 -28.27
C SER A 648 17.64 2.62 -28.72
N ALA A 649 17.13 1.46 -28.30
CA ALA A 649 15.75 1.05 -28.56
C ALA A 649 14.74 1.99 -27.88
N LEU A 650 15.02 2.46 -26.66
CA LEU A 650 14.21 3.44 -25.96
C LEU A 650 14.18 4.80 -26.64
N TYR A 651 15.33 5.29 -27.13
CA TYR A 651 15.39 6.54 -27.90
C TYR A 651 14.54 6.44 -29.16
N GLN A 652 14.61 5.34 -29.86
CA GLN A 652 13.83 5.11 -31.08
C GLN A 652 12.33 5.01 -30.80
N GLN A 653 11.96 4.41 -29.67
CA GLN A 653 10.57 4.32 -29.23
C GLN A 653 10.01 5.67 -28.77
N GLN A 654 10.82 6.49 -28.11
CA GLN A 654 10.47 7.87 -27.72
C GLN A 654 10.30 8.78 -28.94
N GLU A 655 11.16 8.65 -29.95
CA GLU A 655 11.07 9.39 -31.22
C GLU A 655 9.78 9.02 -31.99
N ASN A 656 9.46 7.75 -32.10
CA ASN A 656 8.21 7.26 -32.69
C ASN A 656 6.96 7.72 -31.93
N ALA A 657 7.02 7.78 -30.59
CA ALA A 657 5.92 8.28 -29.76
C ALA A 657 5.71 9.78 -29.91
N THR A 658 6.79 10.58 -30.02
CA THR A 658 6.72 12.03 -30.28
C THR A 658 6.21 12.36 -31.69
N GLU A 659 6.59 11.59 -32.69
CA GLU A 659 6.05 11.73 -34.05
C GLU A 659 4.56 11.42 -34.12
N LYS A 660 4.11 10.38 -33.41
CA LYS A 660 2.70 10.00 -33.33
C LYS A 660 1.87 11.06 -32.60
N PHE A 661 2.41 11.60 -31.51
CA PHE A 661 1.77 12.67 -30.73
C PHE A 661 1.67 13.97 -31.54
N THR A 662 2.72 14.34 -32.28
CA THR A 662 2.69 15.52 -33.17
C THR A 662 1.71 15.33 -34.31
N SER A 663 1.58 14.14 -34.89
CA SER A 663 0.60 13.86 -35.92
C SER A 663 -0.85 13.89 -35.40
N GLU A 664 -1.10 13.41 -34.19
CA GLU A 664 -2.44 13.51 -33.56
C GLU A 664 -2.79 14.94 -33.15
N LEU A 665 -1.80 15.72 -32.69
CA LEU A 665 -1.98 17.13 -32.37
C LEU A 665 -2.34 17.92 -33.62
N GLN A 666 -1.70 17.63 -34.76
CA GLN A 666 -1.97 18.25 -36.05
C GLN A 666 -3.38 17.90 -36.52
N ARG A 667 -3.77 16.65 -36.37
CA ARG A 667 -5.13 16.17 -36.72
C ARG A 667 -6.22 16.82 -35.85
N THR A 668 -5.97 17.00 -34.56
CA THR A 668 -6.90 17.72 -33.66
C THR A 668 -6.95 19.21 -33.99
N GLN A 669 -5.85 19.80 -34.40
CA GLN A 669 -5.78 21.20 -34.81
C GLN A 669 -6.52 21.42 -36.14
N ASP A 670 -6.43 20.48 -37.09
CA ASP A 670 -7.19 20.51 -38.35
C ASP A 670 -8.69 20.36 -38.09
N LEU A 671 -9.11 19.44 -37.20
CA LEU A 671 -10.51 19.30 -36.78
C LEU A 671 -11.05 20.55 -36.08
N LEU A 672 -10.24 21.19 -35.25
CA LEU A 672 -10.60 22.43 -34.57
C LEU A 672 -10.78 23.57 -35.56
N ASN A 673 -9.92 23.66 -36.55
CA ASN A 673 -10.03 24.65 -37.67
C ASN A 673 -11.24 24.38 -38.54
N GLU A 674 -11.64 23.12 -38.77
CA GLU A 674 -12.82 22.74 -39.50
C GLU A 674 -14.09 23.11 -38.71
N ILE A 675 -14.13 22.88 -37.42
CA ILE A 675 -15.21 23.29 -36.50
C ILE A 675 -15.33 24.83 -36.47
N LEU A 676 -14.22 25.55 -36.36
CA LEU A 676 -14.20 27.02 -36.37
C LEU A 676 -14.72 27.56 -37.73
N LYS A 677 -14.42 26.89 -38.84
CA LYS A 677 -14.91 27.24 -40.18
C LYS A 677 -16.42 27.01 -40.31
N HIS A 678 -16.96 25.96 -39.68
CA HIS A 678 -18.39 25.71 -39.60
C HIS A 678 -19.14 26.66 -38.67
N ILE A 679 -18.56 27.08 -37.57
CA ILE A 679 -19.10 28.08 -36.63
C ILE A 679 -19.05 29.48 -37.27
N GLY A 680 -17.96 29.81 -37.97
CA GLY A 680 -17.81 31.09 -38.71
C GLY A 680 -18.75 31.25 -39.91
N ALA A 681 -19.18 30.15 -40.54
CA ALA A 681 -20.12 30.16 -41.63
C ALA A 681 -21.59 30.34 -41.16
N GLY A 682 -21.89 30.13 -39.86
CA GLY A 682 -23.24 30.31 -39.28
C GLY A 682 -23.57 31.74 -38.80
N THR A 683 -22.62 32.69 -38.83
CA THR A 683 -22.79 34.06 -38.31
C THR A 683 -22.60 35.16 -39.35
N SER A 684 -22.58 34.85 -40.68
CA SER A 684 -22.57 35.89 -41.70
C SER A 684 -23.99 36.28 -42.15
N GLY A 685 -24.70 36.97 -41.26
CA GLY A 685 -25.91 37.71 -41.54
C GLY A 685 -25.97 38.94 -40.63
N THR A 686 -25.68 40.14 -41.22
CA THR A 686 -25.83 41.49 -40.71
C THR A 686 -24.70 42.04 -39.78
N HIS A 687 -23.80 42.83 -40.25
CA HIS A 687 -23.61 44.26 -40.22
C HIS A 687 -22.20 44.69 -40.63
N SER A 688 -22.20 45.74 -41.44
CA SER A 688 -21.11 46.44 -42.12
C SER A 688 -20.12 47.16 -41.17
N SER A 689 -18.87 47.25 -41.72
CA SER A 689 -17.88 48.34 -41.60
C SER A 689 -17.26 48.66 -40.24
N HIS A 690 -15.95 48.37 -40.12
CA HIS A 690 -14.92 49.43 -40.05
C HIS A 690 -13.52 48.78 -40.16
N LYS A 691 -12.75 49.34 -41.12
CA LYS A 691 -11.30 49.09 -41.31
C LYS A 691 -10.52 49.64 -40.12
N THR A 692 -9.54 48.88 -39.61
CA THR A 692 -8.25 49.45 -39.25
C THR A 692 -7.16 48.39 -39.42
N GLN A 693 -6.22 48.70 -40.30
CA GLN A 693 -4.91 48.08 -40.47
C GLN A 693 -4.06 48.29 -39.24
N GLY A 694 -3.33 47.27 -38.83
CA GLY A 694 -2.26 47.36 -37.85
C GLY A 694 -1.32 46.18 -38.02
N ASP A 695 -0.23 46.43 -38.74
CA ASP A 695 0.94 45.55 -38.90
C ASP A 695 1.55 45.21 -37.54
N ILE A 696 1.81 43.94 -37.29
CA ILE A 696 2.77 43.54 -36.27
C ILE A 696 3.71 42.48 -36.88
N GLN A 697 4.97 42.92 -36.96
CA GLN A 697 6.17 42.17 -37.34
C GLN A 697 6.49 41.02 -36.42
N ASP A 698 6.96 39.98 -37.04
CA ASP A 698 7.68 38.84 -36.50
C ASP A 698 9.00 39.25 -35.79
N PRO A 699 9.37 38.67 -34.65
CA PRO A 699 10.78 38.59 -34.29
C PRO A 699 11.25 37.15 -34.10
N SER A 700 11.90 36.64 -35.13
CA SER A 700 12.91 35.58 -34.99
C SER A 700 14.19 36.14 -34.36
N HIS A 701 14.89 35.28 -33.59
CA HIS A 701 16.23 35.40 -32.96
C HIS A 701 16.33 36.01 -31.55
N LYS A 702 16.30 35.18 -30.54
CA LYS A 702 17.49 34.84 -29.70
C LYS A 702 17.15 33.67 -28.76
#